data_b4e08ff91e8667788322d14a06cdb28c
#
_entry.id   b4e08ff91e8667788322d14a06cdb28c
#
_cell.length_a   1.000
_cell.length_b   1.000
_cell.length_c   1.000
_cell.angle_alpha   90.00
_cell.angle_beta   90.00
_cell.angle_gamma   90.00
#
_symmetry.space_group_name_H-M   'P 1'
#
loop_
_entity.id
_entity.type
_entity.pdbx_description
1 polymer ?
#
loop_
_entity_poly.entity_id
_entity_poly.type
_entity_poly.pdbx_seq_one_letter_code
_entity_poly.pdbx_strand_id
1 'polypeptide(L)'
;MKNNNGQIISRLAKSALVKNKRKTLTMFFAVLLSAFLLFSVLTVGVTYFKMQRIQNIRMNGAEFDAIMYGVTEEQQEFCDENEDILRTGICAVSGYVEATDKDNTPNVGLMWADPTFWDTMMEPARTSVEGEYPKQENEIMVTEKALEECGYGNLDIGDTFRMTVGTPKGSFEKEFRISGKWSGYGEKKIFYVSQSFYEASGYQVSDVASGRFYMDIRQKLMTEKEQNALIEDMNLGKQQRMFFSEDMSFSISIVTGMIGLAAMICLCAYLLIYNIMYLSVAGNTRYYGLLQTIGMTERQIYSMIYRQMAVIGGGGAACGILLACAVSFFLIPFVVESLGIRTGQAGQVQISFHPLIFALTILIVGITVMAAGRKPAKIAAGCSPLEAIGYRPQKNRSYSGKTGRGKVLWRLAKKQITKEKKKTGVVMVSLASGLSIFLCLVTLFSSQGAREYTSNSMDLDLVVQNDTIRKETQEERKAVLDDSALENMKQTQGVKNVHPVFFAEIIVPWEPEFSDMWMKEFYEMWMTIPYEDEKKEYQEHPENFGTSMIGIDQAAFENLNQALAEPVDEEAFMRGDTCILYRDGLDFTSSDVEGKEVTCAEYSNPEHTKTFSIAGLTDDNYYTALVGYPPTIIVSEQALKEFAAEPMLFKMGIYYEETYDQETEDRILGELEELSGYRDLSMESKIDLMETIREAQGNMMLVGTGLVFILALIGIMNYINTSISSVQNRLVELSVLESIGMTDRQMKWMLLLEGLLYAAGSLLITMTAGLAVTYGIFQSMNYRGAPFAVPVLPLVCGIAVVFLICMTAPFIAWKKMMKQHSLIERIRGFE
;
A
#
# COMPACT_ATOMS: atom_id res chain seq x y z
N MET A 1 60.55 -5.34 -15.42
CA MET A 1 60.39 -4.14 -14.54
C MET A 1 58.92 -3.79 -14.43
N LYS A 2 58.31 -3.94 -13.28
CA LYS A 2 56.95 -3.40 -13.00
C LYS A 2 57.07 -1.89 -12.85
N ASN A 3 56.85 -1.17 -13.92
CA ASN A 3 56.95 0.31 -13.93
C ASN A 3 55.68 0.85 -13.22
N ASN A 4 55.83 1.17 -11.93
CA ASN A 4 54.73 1.55 -11.05
C ASN A 4 54.44 3.06 -11.19
N ASN A 5 54.04 3.51 -12.38
CA ASN A 5 53.68 4.88 -12.71
C ASN A 5 52.30 5.30 -12.19
N GLY A 6 51.83 4.69 -11.06
CA GLY A 6 50.54 4.96 -10.50
C GLY A 6 50.26 6.42 -10.14
N GLN A 7 51.31 7.14 -9.71
CA GLN A 7 51.17 8.57 -9.39
C GLN A 7 51.01 9.43 -10.66
N ILE A 8 51.73 9.11 -11.75
CA ILE A 8 51.63 9.81 -13.03
C ILE A 8 50.23 9.58 -13.64
N ILE A 9 49.76 8.34 -13.63
CA ILE A 9 48.41 8.00 -14.11
C ILE A 9 47.32 8.75 -13.29
N SER A 10 47.49 8.89 -11.97
CA SER A 10 46.56 9.65 -11.14
C SER A 10 46.58 11.16 -11.44
N ARG A 11 47.78 11.74 -11.67
CA ARG A 11 47.90 13.15 -12.08
C ARG A 11 47.29 13.40 -13.46
N LEU A 12 47.50 12.51 -14.43
CA LEU A 12 46.89 12.58 -15.75
C LEU A 12 45.37 12.46 -15.67
N ALA A 13 44.85 11.56 -14.83
CA ALA A 13 43.43 11.41 -14.61
C ALA A 13 42.80 12.70 -14.05
N LYS A 14 43.40 13.30 -13.01
CA LYS A 14 42.95 14.58 -12.43
C LYS A 14 43.02 15.73 -13.43
N SER A 15 44.14 15.85 -14.18
CA SER A 15 44.31 16.89 -15.22
C SER A 15 43.26 16.78 -16.32
N ALA A 16 42.92 15.58 -16.76
CA ALA A 16 41.86 15.34 -17.76
C ALA A 16 40.49 15.75 -17.26
N LEU A 17 40.18 15.51 -15.96
CA LEU A 17 38.93 15.94 -15.33
C LEU A 17 38.83 17.49 -15.29
N VAL A 18 39.89 18.16 -14.87
CA VAL A 18 39.95 19.64 -14.80
C VAL A 18 39.85 20.28 -16.17
N LYS A 19 40.52 19.71 -17.20
CA LYS A 19 40.46 20.23 -18.57
C LYS A 19 39.06 20.10 -19.19
N ASN A 20 38.35 19.02 -18.88
CA ASN A 20 37.01 18.73 -19.42
C ASN A 20 35.87 19.07 -18.41
N LYS A 21 35.95 20.24 -17.75
CA LYS A 21 35.05 20.66 -16.66
C LYS A 21 33.56 20.40 -16.93
N ARG A 22 33.05 20.74 -18.12
CA ARG A 22 31.64 20.58 -18.47
C ARG A 22 31.18 19.10 -18.43
N LYS A 23 31.96 18.21 -19.05
CA LYS A 23 31.64 16.77 -19.08
C LYS A 23 31.79 16.13 -17.69
N THR A 24 32.84 16.51 -16.96
CA THR A 24 33.08 16.08 -15.58
C THR A 24 31.93 16.49 -14.68
N LEU A 25 31.45 17.74 -14.78
CA LEU A 25 30.33 18.26 -14.01
C LEU A 25 29.02 17.52 -14.33
N THR A 26 28.73 17.27 -15.60
CA THR A 26 27.54 16.52 -16.00
C THR A 26 27.55 15.08 -15.48
N MET A 27 28.71 14.41 -15.53
CA MET A 27 28.87 13.05 -14.96
C MET A 27 28.74 13.07 -13.43
N PHE A 28 29.35 14.07 -12.78
CA PHE A 28 29.24 14.27 -11.34
C PHE A 28 27.77 14.43 -10.89
N PHE A 29 27.02 15.33 -11.55
CA PHE A 29 25.60 15.51 -11.28
C PHE A 29 24.76 14.25 -11.57
N ALA A 30 25.11 13.50 -12.61
CA ALA A 30 24.44 12.25 -12.90
C ALA A 30 24.61 11.22 -11.77
N VAL A 31 25.85 11.08 -11.26
CA VAL A 31 26.13 10.18 -10.13
C VAL A 31 25.51 10.71 -8.84
N LEU A 32 25.59 12.03 -8.60
CA LEU A 32 25.00 12.69 -7.43
C LEU A 32 23.48 12.43 -7.37
N LEU A 33 22.76 12.70 -8.47
CA LEU A 33 21.32 12.47 -8.53
C LEU A 33 20.94 10.98 -8.39
N SER A 34 21.74 10.09 -8.97
CA SER A 34 21.51 8.65 -8.84
C SER A 34 21.71 8.15 -7.41
N ALA A 35 22.77 8.64 -6.75
CA ALA A 35 23.03 8.30 -5.33
C ALA A 35 21.98 8.92 -4.40
N PHE A 36 21.59 10.16 -4.65
CA PHE A 36 20.52 10.85 -3.95
C PHE A 36 19.22 10.05 -3.98
N LEU A 37 18.77 9.68 -5.18
CA LEU A 37 17.51 8.94 -5.34
C LEU A 37 17.55 7.56 -4.71
N LEU A 38 18.61 6.80 -4.97
CA LEU A 38 18.74 5.45 -4.41
C LEU A 38 18.76 5.49 -2.89
N PHE A 39 19.53 6.40 -2.31
CA PHE A 39 19.58 6.57 -0.86
C PHE A 39 18.25 7.04 -0.29
N SER A 40 17.59 8.02 -0.92
CA SER A 40 16.29 8.52 -0.48
C SER A 40 15.23 7.44 -0.52
N VAL A 41 15.15 6.65 -1.60
CA VAL A 41 14.18 5.55 -1.72
C VAL A 41 14.41 4.48 -0.65
N LEU A 42 15.66 4.08 -0.44
CA LEU A 42 15.99 3.09 0.59
C LEU A 42 15.72 3.61 2.02
N THR A 43 16.07 4.88 2.29
CA THR A 43 15.86 5.48 3.62
C THR A 43 14.38 5.69 3.92
N VAL A 44 13.60 6.19 2.94
CA VAL A 44 12.15 6.34 3.06
C VAL A 44 11.50 4.99 3.29
N GLY A 45 11.88 3.97 2.50
CA GLY A 45 11.34 2.62 2.64
C GLY A 45 11.58 2.04 4.03
N VAL A 46 12.84 2.03 4.51
CA VAL A 46 13.18 1.49 5.84
C VAL A 46 12.52 2.30 6.96
N THR A 47 12.46 3.63 6.83
CA THR A 47 11.79 4.47 7.83
C THR A 47 10.28 4.22 7.85
N TYR A 48 9.66 4.06 6.69
CA TYR A 48 8.24 3.73 6.57
C TYR A 48 7.90 2.43 7.31
N PHE A 49 8.64 1.36 7.06
CA PHE A 49 8.45 0.08 7.76
C PHE A 49 8.62 0.18 9.27
N LYS A 50 9.68 0.88 9.69
CA LYS A 50 9.89 1.10 11.12
C LYS A 50 8.74 1.89 11.76
N MET A 51 8.24 2.90 11.08
CA MET A 51 7.14 3.72 11.59
C MET A 51 5.80 2.98 11.56
N GLN A 52 5.55 2.17 10.53
CA GLN A 52 4.37 1.31 10.47
C GLN A 52 4.37 0.31 11.63
N ARG A 53 5.51 -0.34 11.92
CA ARG A 53 5.64 -1.20 13.08
C ARG A 53 5.35 -0.45 14.40
N ILE A 54 5.92 0.74 14.58
CA ILE A 54 5.63 1.58 15.75
C ILE A 54 4.15 1.94 15.82
N GLN A 55 3.52 2.25 14.70
CA GLN A 55 2.08 2.55 14.65
C GLN A 55 1.26 1.32 15.04
N ASN A 56 1.57 0.15 14.49
CA ASN A 56 0.89 -1.10 14.84
C ASN A 56 1.03 -1.41 16.33
N ILE A 57 2.23 -1.28 16.90
CA ILE A 57 2.47 -1.45 18.34
C ILE A 57 1.58 -0.48 19.17
N ARG A 58 1.50 0.78 18.75
CA ARG A 58 0.70 1.80 19.44
C ARG A 58 -0.81 1.54 19.33
N MET A 59 -1.27 1.11 18.15
CA MET A 59 -2.68 0.77 17.92
C MET A 59 -3.08 -0.51 18.65
N ASN A 60 -2.27 -1.55 18.55
CA ASN A 60 -2.54 -2.85 19.16
C ASN A 60 -2.27 -2.86 20.67
N GLY A 61 -1.53 -1.88 21.19
CA GLY A 61 -1.22 -1.75 22.61
C GLY A 61 -0.08 -2.62 23.11
N ALA A 62 0.58 -3.40 22.25
CA ALA A 62 1.72 -4.22 22.57
C ALA A 62 2.59 -4.52 21.33
N GLU A 63 3.87 -4.85 21.54
CA GLU A 63 4.78 -5.37 20.52
C GLU A 63 4.69 -6.88 20.47
N PHE A 64 4.18 -7.42 19.35
CA PHE A 64 4.10 -8.85 19.09
C PHE A 64 4.14 -9.12 17.58
N ASP A 65 4.45 -10.34 17.22
CA ASP A 65 4.44 -10.82 15.83
C ASP A 65 3.20 -11.67 15.52
N ALA A 66 2.67 -12.39 16.53
CA ALA A 66 1.41 -13.11 16.42
C ALA A 66 0.61 -13.04 17.73
N ILE A 67 -0.72 -13.11 17.59
CA ILE A 67 -1.66 -13.18 18.69
C ILE A 67 -2.58 -14.38 18.50
N MET A 68 -2.85 -15.10 19.56
CA MET A 68 -3.83 -16.19 19.61
C MET A 68 -4.86 -15.93 20.69
N TYR A 69 -6.10 -16.22 20.36
CA TYR A 69 -7.23 -16.08 21.28
C TYR A 69 -7.54 -17.42 21.95
N GLY A 70 -7.38 -17.46 23.28
CA GLY A 70 -7.37 -18.67 24.06
C GLY A 70 -6.07 -19.47 23.88
N VAL A 71 -5.50 -19.99 24.95
CA VAL A 71 -4.28 -20.84 24.86
C VAL A 71 -4.38 -21.95 25.91
N THR A 72 -4.11 -23.19 25.50
CA THR A 72 -4.01 -24.35 26.38
C THR A 72 -2.61 -24.50 26.96
N GLU A 73 -2.46 -25.27 28.06
CA GLU A 73 -1.16 -25.56 28.66
C GLU A 73 -0.22 -26.25 27.66
N GLU A 74 -0.74 -27.19 26.85
CA GLU A 74 0.03 -27.91 25.83
C GLU A 74 0.58 -26.94 24.74
N GLN A 75 -0.22 -25.96 24.35
CA GLN A 75 0.20 -24.95 23.38
C GLN A 75 1.24 -23.99 23.97
N GLN A 76 1.14 -23.67 25.28
CA GLN A 76 2.15 -22.86 25.95
C GLN A 76 3.48 -23.62 26.06
N GLU A 77 3.45 -24.91 26.46
CA GLU A 77 4.65 -25.78 26.48
C GLU A 77 5.29 -25.87 25.09
N PHE A 78 4.49 -26.07 24.03
CA PHE A 78 5.00 -26.06 22.65
C PHE A 78 5.75 -24.77 22.30
N CYS A 79 5.19 -23.62 22.69
CA CYS A 79 5.81 -22.33 22.42
C CYS A 79 7.12 -22.14 23.22
N ASP A 80 7.17 -22.60 24.45
CA ASP A 80 8.36 -22.49 25.31
C ASP A 80 9.50 -23.41 24.84
N GLU A 81 9.18 -24.56 24.23
CA GLU A 81 10.16 -25.48 23.67
C GLU A 81 10.61 -25.11 22.24
N ASN A 82 9.87 -24.27 21.53
CA ASN A 82 10.14 -23.89 20.14
C ASN A 82 11.20 -22.79 20.06
N GLU A 83 12.38 -23.14 19.50
CA GLU A 83 13.50 -22.17 19.34
C GLU A 83 13.16 -20.97 18.42
N ASP A 84 12.14 -21.06 17.59
CA ASP A 84 11.73 -19.97 16.71
C ASP A 84 10.83 -18.94 17.42
N ILE A 85 10.31 -19.26 18.60
CA ILE A 85 9.54 -18.34 19.46
C ILE A 85 10.49 -17.74 20.49
N LEU A 86 10.64 -16.41 20.48
CA LEU A 86 11.61 -15.72 21.32
C LEU A 86 11.07 -15.43 22.72
N ARG A 87 9.79 -15.09 22.81
CA ARG A 87 9.08 -14.77 24.06
C ARG A 87 7.59 -14.90 23.85
N THR A 88 6.90 -15.19 24.90
CA THR A 88 5.44 -15.26 24.96
C THR A 88 4.94 -14.35 26.09
N GLY A 89 3.71 -13.88 25.97
CA GLY A 89 3.08 -13.04 26.99
C GLY A 89 1.55 -13.25 27.01
N ILE A 90 0.98 -13.16 28.19
CA ILE A 90 -0.46 -13.39 28.41
C ILE A 90 -1.12 -12.11 28.89
N CYS A 91 -2.28 -11.81 28.32
CA CYS A 91 -3.18 -10.78 28.81
C CYS A 91 -4.61 -11.34 28.79
N ALA A 92 -5.28 -11.34 29.93
CA ALA A 92 -6.61 -11.95 30.07
C ALA A 92 -7.63 -10.98 30.67
N VAL A 93 -8.86 -11.08 30.21
CA VAL A 93 -9.99 -10.39 30.83
C VAL A 93 -10.21 -10.95 32.23
N SER A 94 -10.47 -10.05 33.16
CA SER A 94 -10.69 -10.40 34.58
C SER A 94 -12.04 -9.92 35.10
N GLY A 95 -12.76 -9.10 34.33
CA GLY A 95 -14.09 -8.60 34.66
C GLY A 95 -14.43 -7.33 33.90
N TYR A 96 -15.63 -6.84 34.12
CA TYR A 96 -16.14 -5.58 33.58
C TYR A 96 -16.76 -4.77 34.70
N VAL A 97 -16.66 -3.44 34.64
CA VAL A 97 -17.34 -2.56 35.58
C VAL A 97 -18.81 -2.46 35.16
N GLU A 98 -19.72 -2.99 35.98
CA GLU A 98 -21.16 -2.93 35.72
C GLU A 98 -21.80 -1.66 36.25
N ALA A 99 -21.40 -1.26 37.45
CA ALA A 99 -21.92 -0.03 38.08
C ALA A 99 -20.89 0.57 39.06
N THR A 100 -21.05 1.84 39.34
CA THR A 100 -20.31 2.55 40.37
C THR A 100 -21.27 3.21 41.34
N ASP A 101 -20.78 3.69 42.48
CA ASP A 101 -21.58 4.47 43.44
C ASP A 101 -22.03 5.86 42.93
N LYS A 102 -21.70 6.18 41.67
CA LYS A 102 -22.09 7.39 40.95
C LYS A 102 -23.29 7.22 40.03
N ASP A 103 -24.05 6.10 40.18
CA ASP A 103 -25.21 5.76 39.36
C ASP A 103 -24.96 5.83 37.85
N ASN A 104 -23.79 5.36 37.40
CA ASN A 104 -23.44 5.22 35.98
C ASN A 104 -23.04 3.78 35.64
N THR A 105 -23.18 3.43 34.38
CA THR A 105 -22.78 2.13 33.78
C THR A 105 -21.58 2.37 32.86
N PRO A 106 -20.34 2.41 33.40
CA PRO A 106 -19.17 2.75 32.61
C PRO A 106 -18.74 1.56 31.74
N ASN A 107 -18.27 1.87 30.53
CA ASN A 107 -17.70 0.86 29.65
C ASN A 107 -16.20 0.69 29.92
N VAL A 108 -15.86 0.01 31.01
CA VAL A 108 -14.48 -0.19 31.47
C VAL A 108 -14.25 -1.67 31.75
N GLY A 109 -13.20 -2.23 31.09
CA GLY A 109 -12.76 -3.62 31.29
C GLY A 109 -11.68 -3.72 32.36
N LEU A 110 -11.68 -4.85 33.09
CA LEU A 110 -10.62 -5.26 33.99
C LEU A 110 -9.80 -6.34 33.29
N MET A 111 -8.48 -6.19 33.26
CA MET A 111 -7.56 -7.14 32.65
C MET A 111 -6.41 -7.48 33.59
N TRP A 112 -5.92 -8.69 33.45
CA TRP A 112 -4.65 -9.12 34.04
C TRP A 112 -3.63 -9.34 32.95
N ALA A 113 -2.38 -9.02 33.23
CA ALA A 113 -1.26 -9.26 32.32
C ALA A 113 -0.11 -9.93 33.07
N ASP A 114 0.53 -10.89 32.43
CA ASP A 114 1.74 -11.50 32.95
C ASP A 114 2.94 -10.53 32.93
N PRO A 115 4.02 -10.79 33.65
CA PRO A 115 5.21 -9.92 33.68
C PRO A 115 5.84 -9.74 32.32
N THR A 116 5.86 -10.75 31.45
CA THR A 116 6.43 -10.66 30.11
C THR A 116 5.63 -9.70 29.24
N PHE A 117 4.31 -9.83 29.23
CA PHE A 117 3.46 -8.92 28.50
C PHE A 117 3.56 -7.49 29.03
N TRP A 118 3.38 -7.31 30.37
CA TRP A 118 3.36 -5.96 30.95
C TRP A 118 4.70 -5.26 30.82
N ASP A 119 5.82 -5.89 31.25
CA ASP A 119 7.11 -5.23 31.37
C ASP A 119 7.85 -5.08 30.04
N THR A 120 7.61 -5.99 29.07
CA THR A 120 8.38 -6.02 27.81
C THR A 120 7.56 -5.78 26.57
N MET A 121 6.44 -6.47 26.37
CA MET A 121 5.67 -6.36 25.14
C MET A 121 4.83 -5.08 25.10
N MET A 122 4.28 -4.66 26.23
CA MET A 122 3.46 -3.46 26.32
C MET A 122 4.29 -2.18 26.54
N GLU A 123 5.56 -2.29 26.99
CA GLU A 123 6.41 -1.13 27.26
C GLU A 123 6.45 -0.11 26.13
N PRO A 124 6.68 -0.48 24.83
CA PRO A 124 6.76 0.49 23.76
C PRO A 124 5.39 1.12 23.37
N ALA A 125 4.28 0.57 23.87
CA ALA A 125 2.92 1.08 23.67
C ALA A 125 2.43 1.97 24.82
N ARG A 126 3.12 2.02 25.93
CA ARG A 126 2.80 2.88 27.09
C ARG A 126 3.43 4.27 26.92
N THR A 127 2.71 5.30 27.32
CA THR A 127 3.20 6.69 27.31
C THR A 127 3.67 7.16 28.68
N SER A 128 3.04 6.68 29.76
CA SER A 128 3.46 6.93 31.14
C SER A 128 3.05 5.78 32.06
N VAL A 129 3.80 5.58 33.10
CA VAL A 129 3.48 4.67 34.23
C VAL A 129 3.94 5.34 35.51
N GLU A 130 3.03 5.48 36.47
CA GLU A 130 3.29 6.01 37.80
C GLU A 130 2.80 4.99 38.83
N GLY A 131 3.55 4.77 39.93
CA GLY A 131 3.23 3.72 40.90
C GLY A 131 3.71 2.34 40.53
N GLU A 132 3.05 1.29 41.04
CA GLU A 132 3.41 -0.10 40.83
C GLU A 132 2.24 -0.91 40.25
N TYR A 133 2.58 -1.98 39.49
CA TYR A 133 1.59 -2.96 39.04
C TYR A 133 0.90 -3.65 40.23
N PRO A 134 -0.44 -3.91 40.18
CA PRO A 134 -1.19 -4.51 41.30
C PRO A 134 -0.62 -5.85 41.74
N LYS A 135 -0.38 -6.01 43.06
CA LYS A 135 0.15 -7.24 43.69
C LYS A 135 -0.90 -7.92 44.57
N GLN A 136 -1.74 -7.12 45.22
CA GLN A 136 -2.78 -7.62 46.12
C GLN A 136 -4.13 -7.65 45.39
N GLU A 137 -5.03 -8.52 45.84
CA GLU A 137 -6.33 -8.74 45.21
C GLU A 137 -7.25 -7.48 45.16
N ASN A 138 -7.02 -6.54 46.09
CA ASN A 138 -7.74 -5.27 46.17
C ASN A 138 -6.99 -4.08 45.55
N GLU A 139 -5.87 -4.32 44.86
CA GLU A 139 -5.10 -3.31 44.17
C GLU A 139 -5.49 -3.25 42.70
N ILE A 140 -5.47 -2.01 42.15
CA ILE A 140 -5.85 -1.77 40.77
C ILE A 140 -4.95 -0.67 40.16
N MET A 141 -4.50 -0.86 38.93
CA MET A 141 -3.81 0.15 38.15
C MET A 141 -4.78 0.72 37.11
N VAL A 142 -4.88 2.05 37.06
CA VAL A 142 -5.96 2.74 36.35
C VAL A 142 -5.44 3.64 35.25
N THR A 143 -6.31 3.98 34.28
CA THR A 143 -6.12 5.09 33.35
C THR A 143 -6.98 6.27 33.74
N GLU A 144 -6.55 7.50 33.46
CA GLU A 144 -7.34 8.70 33.74
C GLU A 144 -8.70 8.66 33.05
N LYS A 145 -8.72 8.21 31.78
CA LYS A 145 -9.96 8.12 31.01
C LYS A 145 -10.98 7.15 31.61
N ALA A 146 -10.50 5.98 32.08
CA ALA A 146 -11.38 5.01 32.72
C ALA A 146 -11.90 5.52 34.08
N LEU A 147 -11.07 6.21 34.85
CA LEU A 147 -11.51 6.87 36.09
C LEU A 147 -12.56 7.96 35.83
N GLU A 148 -12.37 8.79 34.80
CA GLU A 148 -13.35 9.82 34.40
C GLU A 148 -14.69 9.16 34.04
N GLU A 149 -14.66 8.06 33.27
CA GLU A 149 -15.86 7.35 32.87
C GLU A 149 -16.59 6.70 34.05
N CYS A 150 -15.83 6.24 35.04
CA CYS A 150 -16.37 5.74 36.31
C CYS A 150 -16.85 6.87 37.25
N GLY A 151 -16.66 8.14 36.89
CA GLY A 151 -17.05 9.30 37.72
C GLY A 151 -16.05 9.63 38.85
N TYR A 152 -14.81 9.11 38.76
CA TYR A 152 -13.75 9.25 39.76
C TYR A 152 -12.51 9.99 39.26
N GLY A 153 -12.63 10.88 38.28
CA GLY A 153 -11.49 11.56 37.66
C GLY A 153 -10.56 12.35 38.59
N ASN A 154 -10.95 12.60 39.83
CA ASN A 154 -10.16 13.34 40.82
C ASN A 154 -9.32 12.45 41.75
N LEU A 155 -9.39 11.13 41.65
CA LEU A 155 -8.66 10.19 42.52
C LEU A 155 -7.20 10.07 42.10
N ASP A 156 -6.33 9.81 43.10
CA ASP A 156 -4.90 9.65 42.90
C ASP A 156 -4.37 8.32 43.48
N ILE A 157 -3.11 8.04 43.23
CA ILE A 157 -2.43 6.83 43.74
C ILE A 157 -2.54 6.77 45.27
N GLY A 158 -3.02 5.62 45.77
CA GLY A 158 -3.28 5.38 47.18
C GLY A 158 -4.71 5.59 47.65
N ASP A 159 -5.53 6.29 46.82
CA ASP A 159 -6.97 6.45 47.10
C ASP A 159 -7.73 5.13 46.84
N THR A 160 -8.93 5.03 47.45
CA THR A 160 -9.79 3.88 47.27
C THR A 160 -11.15 4.30 46.68
N PHE A 161 -11.75 3.40 45.92
CA PHE A 161 -13.09 3.58 45.36
C PHE A 161 -13.80 2.23 45.24
N ARG A 162 -15.17 2.28 45.16
CA ARG A 162 -16.01 1.09 45.05
C ARG A 162 -16.64 0.99 43.70
N MET A 163 -16.72 -0.24 43.20
CA MET A 163 -17.41 -0.55 41.96
C MET A 163 -17.99 -1.96 42.02
N THR A 164 -19.05 -2.20 41.25
CA THR A 164 -19.61 -3.52 41.01
C THR A 164 -18.87 -4.10 39.79
N VAL A 165 -18.30 -5.27 39.94
CA VAL A 165 -17.60 -5.99 38.90
C VAL A 165 -18.39 -7.23 38.51
N GLY A 166 -18.67 -7.36 37.19
CA GLY A 166 -19.21 -8.53 36.58
C GLY A 166 -18.17 -9.54 36.22
N THR A 167 -18.35 -10.78 36.60
CA THR A 167 -17.48 -11.92 36.28
C THR A 167 -18.31 -13.17 36.00
N PRO A 168 -17.74 -14.25 35.44
CA PRO A 168 -18.46 -15.52 35.23
C PRO A 168 -19.03 -16.12 36.51
N LYS A 169 -18.47 -15.77 37.67
CA LYS A 169 -18.99 -16.20 38.97
C LYS A 169 -20.14 -15.34 39.53
N GLY A 170 -20.54 -14.32 38.76
CA GLY A 170 -21.56 -13.35 39.14
C GLY A 170 -20.99 -11.97 39.45
N SER A 171 -21.91 -11.03 39.71
CA SER A 171 -21.58 -9.63 40.01
C SER A 171 -21.40 -9.43 41.51
N PHE A 172 -20.38 -8.69 41.90
CA PHE A 172 -20.08 -8.37 43.28
C PHE A 172 -19.50 -6.96 43.42
N GLU A 173 -19.84 -6.33 44.55
CA GLU A 173 -19.26 -5.02 44.91
C GLU A 173 -17.88 -5.22 45.60
N LYS A 174 -16.86 -4.46 45.17
CA LYS A 174 -15.52 -4.48 45.76
C LYS A 174 -14.94 -3.08 45.88
N GLU A 175 -14.18 -2.87 46.96
CA GLU A 175 -13.38 -1.66 47.15
C GLU A 175 -11.95 -1.90 46.68
N PHE A 176 -11.47 -1.07 45.77
CA PHE A 176 -10.14 -1.14 45.21
C PHE A 176 -9.29 0.04 45.66
N ARG A 177 -7.98 -0.20 45.86
CA ARG A 177 -6.96 0.81 46.08
C ARG A 177 -6.17 1.02 44.81
N ILE A 178 -6.02 2.27 44.39
CA ILE A 178 -5.19 2.63 43.23
C ILE A 178 -3.70 2.41 43.60
N SER A 179 -3.06 1.40 42.97
CA SER A 179 -1.63 1.09 43.14
C SER A 179 -0.77 1.87 42.15
N GLY A 180 -1.34 2.28 41.02
CA GLY A 180 -0.66 3.04 39.98
C GLY A 180 -1.57 3.58 38.94
N LYS A 181 -1.03 4.50 38.15
CA LYS A 181 -1.67 5.08 36.97
C LYS A 181 -0.83 4.77 35.74
N TRP A 182 -1.48 4.48 34.62
CA TRP A 182 -0.80 4.30 33.36
C TRP A 182 -1.54 4.98 32.23
N SER A 183 -0.84 5.27 31.14
CA SER A 183 -1.46 5.74 29.91
C SER A 183 -0.81 5.08 28.68
N GLY A 184 -1.55 4.99 27.60
CA GLY A 184 -1.13 4.47 26.31
C GLY A 184 -1.60 5.36 25.18
N TYR A 185 -1.38 4.91 23.94
CA TYR A 185 -1.88 5.62 22.77
C TYR A 185 -3.37 5.34 22.57
N GLY A 186 -4.12 6.38 22.24
CA GLY A 186 -5.59 6.33 22.14
C GLY A 186 -6.29 6.36 23.51
N GLU A 187 -7.60 6.34 23.49
CA GLU A 187 -8.42 6.34 24.71
C GLU A 187 -8.49 4.92 25.29
N LYS A 188 -7.66 4.62 26.29
CA LYS A 188 -7.65 3.31 26.94
C LYS A 188 -8.59 3.33 28.15
N LYS A 189 -9.70 2.57 28.08
CA LYS A 189 -10.70 2.41 29.12
C LYS A 189 -10.53 1.03 29.80
N ILE A 190 -9.34 0.78 30.33
CA ILE A 190 -8.94 -0.51 30.88
C ILE A 190 -8.27 -0.30 32.24
N PHE A 191 -8.64 -1.09 33.20
CA PHE A 191 -7.97 -1.25 34.47
C PHE A 191 -7.16 -2.54 34.48
N TYR A 192 -5.95 -2.52 35.06
CA TYR A 192 -5.20 -3.75 35.34
C TYR A 192 -5.38 -4.15 36.79
N VAL A 193 -5.57 -5.45 37.02
CA VAL A 193 -5.73 -6.07 38.33
C VAL A 193 -4.61 -7.07 38.61
N SER A 194 -4.48 -7.51 39.85
CA SER A 194 -3.49 -8.50 40.28
C SER A 194 -3.82 -9.91 39.73
N GLN A 195 -2.80 -10.78 39.70
CA GLN A 195 -2.96 -12.18 39.39
C GLN A 195 -3.97 -12.88 40.31
N SER A 196 -3.89 -12.58 41.61
CA SER A 196 -4.81 -13.15 42.62
C SER A 196 -6.28 -12.77 42.36
N PHE A 197 -6.52 -11.56 41.87
CA PHE A 197 -7.87 -11.15 41.45
C PHE A 197 -8.33 -11.94 40.19
N TYR A 198 -7.44 -12.04 39.18
CA TYR A 198 -7.73 -12.81 37.98
C TYR A 198 -8.09 -14.27 38.31
N GLU A 199 -7.27 -14.97 39.13
CA GLU A 199 -7.56 -16.36 39.53
C GLU A 199 -8.87 -16.49 40.31
N ALA A 200 -9.27 -15.50 41.06
CA ALA A 200 -10.54 -15.47 41.81
C ALA A 200 -11.74 -15.20 40.87
N SER A 201 -11.57 -14.50 39.76
CA SER A 201 -12.63 -14.04 38.86
C SER A 201 -13.40 -15.19 38.18
N GLY A 202 -12.71 -16.27 37.87
CA GLY A 202 -13.28 -17.41 37.15
C GLY A 202 -13.04 -17.45 35.66
N TYR A 203 -12.45 -16.40 35.07
CA TYR A 203 -11.97 -16.41 33.71
C TYR A 203 -10.75 -17.33 33.54
N GLN A 204 -10.59 -17.90 32.37
CA GLN A 204 -9.46 -18.79 32.04
C GLN A 204 -8.74 -18.29 30.80
N VAL A 205 -7.41 -18.43 30.76
CA VAL A 205 -6.60 -18.07 29.59
C VAL A 205 -6.92 -18.95 28.37
N SER A 206 -7.39 -20.16 28.62
CA SER A 206 -7.83 -21.11 27.56
C SER A 206 -9.14 -20.68 26.87
N ASP A 207 -9.89 -19.79 27.48
CA ASP A 207 -11.13 -19.30 26.92
C ASP A 207 -10.85 -18.26 25.83
N VAL A 208 -11.37 -18.49 24.63
CA VAL A 208 -11.17 -17.66 23.44
C VAL A 208 -11.70 -16.23 23.62
N ALA A 209 -12.78 -16.06 24.39
CA ALA A 209 -13.37 -14.75 24.64
C ALA A 209 -12.50 -13.88 25.59
N SER A 210 -11.80 -14.49 26.52
CA SER A 210 -11.10 -13.79 27.60
C SER A 210 -9.59 -13.87 27.53
N GLY A 211 -9.03 -14.98 27.04
CA GLY A 211 -7.59 -15.21 26.97
C GLY A 211 -6.96 -14.65 25.70
N ARG A 212 -5.84 -13.94 25.85
CA ARG A 212 -5.02 -13.44 24.73
C ARG A 212 -3.60 -13.86 24.96
N PHE A 213 -3.03 -14.57 24.01
CA PHE A 213 -1.66 -15.06 24.03
C PHE A 213 -0.85 -14.43 22.92
N TYR A 214 0.21 -13.75 23.26
CA TYR A 214 1.06 -12.98 22.38
C TYR A 214 2.39 -13.67 22.17
N MET A 215 2.89 -13.66 20.96
CA MET A 215 4.14 -14.30 20.58
C MET A 215 5.05 -13.34 19.83
N ASP A 216 6.34 -13.39 20.13
CA ASP A 216 7.40 -12.72 19.39
C ASP A 216 8.25 -13.79 18.70
N ILE A 217 8.32 -13.76 17.36
CA ILE A 217 8.90 -14.81 16.52
C ILE A 217 10.29 -14.35 16.04
N ARG A 218 11.25 -15.26 16.01
CA ARG A 218 12.63 -14.98 15.57
C ARG A 218 12.69 -14.53 14.13
N GLN A 219 11.93 -15.18 13.25
CA GLN A 219 11.86 -14.87 11.83
C GLN A 219 10.85 -13.74 11.59
N LYS A 220 11.35 -12.52 11.38
CA LYS A 220 10.50 -11.32 11.21
C LYS A 220 9.81 -11.18 9.84
N LEU A 221 10.12 -12.04 8.89
CA LEU A 221 9.48 -12.10 7.58
C LEU A 221 9.11 -13.56 7.31
N MET A 222 7.84 -13.87 7.40
CA MET A 222 7.31 -15.21 7.11
C MET A 222 6.46 -15.17 5.84
N THR A 223 6.59 -16.20 5.02
CA THR A 223 5.67 -16.44 3.92
C THR A 223 4.35 -16.97 4.47
N GLU A 224 3.27 -16.80 3.72
CA GLU A 224 1.95 -17.36 4.05
C GLU A 224 2.02 -18.88 4.34
N LYS A 225 2.87 -19.60 3.60
CA LYS A 225 3.10 -21.02 3.82
C LYS A 225 3.76 -21.32 5.16
N GLU A 226 4.72 -20.51 5.60
CA GLU A 226 5.39 -20.66 6.90
C GLU A 226 4.46 -20.27 8.05
N GLN A 227 3.60 -19.26 7.84
CA GLN A 227 2.56 -18.87 8.79
C GLN A 227 1.54 -20.01 8.98
N ASN A 228 1.04 -20.55 7.87
CA ASN A 228 0.11 -21.68 7.92
C ASN A 228 0.73 -22.93 8.56
N ALA A 229 2.03 -23.21 8.31
CA ALA A 229 2.72 -24.31 8.96
C ALA A 229 2.79 -24.12 10.51
N LEU A 230 3.05 -22.89 10.98
CA LEU A 230 3.03 -22.61 12.42
C LEU A 230 1.63 -22.77 13.02
N ILE A 231 0.58 -22.34 12.28
CA ILE A 231 -0.83 -22.55 12.69
C ILE A 231 -1.14 -24.05 12.82
N GLU A 232 -0.71 -24.86 11.84
CA GLU A 232 -0.88 -26.31 11.87
C GLU A 232 -0.15 -26.94 13.06
N ASP A 233 1.10 -26.53 13.32
CA ASP A 233 1.90 -27.02 14.44
C ASP A 233 1.30 -26.67 15.81
N MET A 234 0.63 -25.51 15.92
CA MET A 234 -0.09 -25.07 17.13
C MET A 234 -1.33 -25.90 17.43
N ASN A 235 -1.83 -26.70 16.48
CA ASN A 235 -3.00 -27.57 16.63
C ASN A 235 -4.20 -26.85 17.25
N LEU A 236 -4.65 -25.78 16.59
CA LEU A 236 -5.72 -24.90 17.10
C LEU A 236 -7.04 -25.66 17.25
N GLY A 237 -7.75 -25.42 18.35
CA GLY A 237 -9.14 -25.82 18.49
C GLY A 237 -10.07 -25.02 17.55
N LYS A 238 -11.28 -25.52 17.29
CA LYS A 238 -12.23 -24.91 16.34
C LYS A 238 -12.50 -23.42 16.60
N GLN A 239 -12.59 -23.00 17.85
CA GLN A 239 -12.85 -21.63 18.25
C GLN A 239 -11.58 -20.76 18.27
N GLN A 240 -10.42 -21.36 18.41
CA GLN A 240 -9.17 -20.63 18.50
C GLN A 240 -8.84 -19.97 17.15
N ARG A 241 -8.34 -18.75 17.21
CA ARG A 241 -7.86 -18.00 16.05
C ARG A 241 -6.47 -17.48 16.35
N MET A 242 -5.59 -17.60 15.37
CA MET A 242 -4.26 -17.04 15.42
C MET A 242 -4.09 -16.02 14.29
N PHE A 243 -3.66 -14.83 14.63
CA PHE A 243 -3.42 -13.75 13.67
C PHE A 243 -1.98 -13.31 13.75
N PHE A 244 -1.38 -13.11 12.59
CA PHE A 244 -0.05 -12.51 12.49
C PHE A 244 -0.17 -11.01 12.37
N SER A 245 0.77 -10.28 12.97
CA SER A 245 0.89 -8.84 12.80
C SER A 245 1.06 -8.51 11.31
N GLU A 246 0.47 -7.41 10.85
CA GLU A 246 0.60 -6.95 9.47
C GLU A 246 2.05 -6.81 9.02
N ASP A 247 2.97 -6.54 9.95
CA ASP A 247 4.40 -6.44 9.70
C ASP A 247 5.03 -7.77 9.28
N MET A 248 4.49 -8.89 9.77
CA MET A 248 4.95 -10.25 9.43
C MET A 248 4.47 -10.68 8.05
N SER A 249 3.27 -10.29 7.68
CA SER A 249 2.67 -10.52 6.36
C SER A 249 3.32 -9.67 5.26
N PHE A 250 4.47 -9.06 5.56
CA PHE A 250 5.22 -8.26 4.62
C PHE A 250 5.62 -9.14 3.44
N SER A 251 4.76 -9.13 2.44
CA SER A 251 4.86 -10.04 1.33
C SER A 251 6.20 -9.87 0.64
N ILE A 252 6.88 -10.97 0.36
CA ILE A 252 8.02 -11.06 -0.57
C ILE A 252 7.75 -10.24 -1.84
N SER A 253 6.49 -10.08 -2.21
CA SER A 253 6.01 -9.26 -3.31
C SER A 253 6.43 -7.79 -3.19
N ILE A 254 6.24 -7.14 -2.04
CA ILE A 254 6.61 -5.72 -1.85
C ILE A 254 8.13 -5.56 -1.90
N VAL A 255 8.87 -6.45 -1.26
CA VAL A 255 10.35 -6.46 -1.33
C VAL A 255 10.81 -6.63 -2.78
N THR A 256 10.17 -7.54 -3.53
CA THR A 256 10.45 -7.77 -4.96
C THR A 256 10.14 -6.52 -5.79
N GLY A 257 9.02 -5.86 -5.53
CA GLY A 257 8.66 -4.58 -6.16
C GLY A 257 9.68 -3.48 -5.87
N MET A 258 10.13 -3.34 -4.62
CA MET A 258 11.18 -2.40 -4.24
C MET A 258 12.53 -2.69 -4.92
N ILE A 259 12.92 -3.97 -4.99
CA ILE A 259 14.13 -4.40 -5.73
C ILE A 259 13.96 -4.06 -7.22
N GLY A 260 12.81 -4.30 -7.81
CA GLY A 260 12.47 -3.95 -9.18
C GLY A 260 12.62 -2.45 -9.46
N LEU A 261 12.08 -1.62 -8.58
CA LEU A 261 12.20 -0.16 -8.65
C LEU A 261 13.67 0.29 -8.53
N ALA A 262 14.40 -0.23 -7.55
CA ALA A 262 15.83 0.06 -7.37
C ALA A 262 16.67 -0.37 -8.61
N ALA A 263 16.38 -1.54 -9.17
CA ALA A 263 17.03 -2.02 -10.40
C ALA A 263 16.75 -1.10 -11.59
N MET A 264 15.54 -0.58 -11.72
CA MET A 264 15.15 0.36 -12.75
C MET A 264 15.89 1.70 -12.62
N ILE A 265 16.02 2.24 -11.40
CA ILE A 265 16.80 3.45 -11.08
C ILE A 265 18.27 3.23 -11.44
N CYS A 266 18.85 2.08 -11.06
CA CYS A 266 20.22 1.70 -11.38
C CYS A 266 20.45 1.57 -12.89
N LEU A 267 19.50 1.01 -13.63
CA LEU A 267 19.55 0.91 -15.08
C LEU A 267 19.56 2.29 -15.73
N CYS A 268 18.70 3.20 -15.29
CA CYS A 268 18.66 4.58 -15.77
C CYS A 268 19.98 5.30 -15.53
N ALA A 269 20.53 5.18 -14.33
CA ALA A 269 21.84 5.73 -13.96
C ALA A 269 22.97 5.14 -14.81
N TYR A 270 22.99 3.80 -14.96
CA TYR A 270 23.96 3.11 -15.81
C TYR A 270 23.93 3.62 -17.25
N LEU A 271 22.77 3.72 -17.87
CA LEU A 271 22.61 4.20 -19.24
C LEU A 271 23.05 5.65 -19.40
N LEU A 272 22.74 6.51 -18.42
CA LEU A 272 23.15 7.90 -18.39
C LEU A 272 24.70 8.03 -18.36
N ILE A 273 25.34 7.38 -17.39
CA ILE A 273 26.78 7.41 -17.20
C ILE A 273 27.50 6.78 -18.40
N TYR A 274 27.02 5.63 -18.87
CA TYR A 274 27.51 4.94 -20.04
C TYR A 274 27.51 5.85 -21.28
N ASN A 275 26.39 6.53 -21.53
CA ASN A 275 26.21 7.40 -22.67
C ASN A 275 27.18 8.60 -22.63
N ILE A 276 27.33 9.26 -21.48
CA ILE A 276 28.26 10.37 -21.29
C ILE A 276 29.70 9.90 -21.50
N MET A 277 30.07 8.76 -20.91
CA MET A 277 31.40 8.20 -21.03
C MET A 277 31.73 7.77 -22.46
N TYR A 278 30.81 7.10 -23.13
CA TYR A 278 30.97 6.68 -24.52
C TYR A 278 31.24 7.88 -25.43
N LEU A 279 30.47 8.96 -25.28
CA LEU A 279 30.66 10.20 -26.04
C LEU A 279 31.97 10.91 -25.68
N SER A 280 32.34 10.90 -24.40
CA SER A 280 33.61 11.48 -23.94
C SER A 280 34.83 10.76 -24.54
N VAL A 281 34.79 9.42 -24.51
CA VAL A 281 35.84 8.59 -25.07
C VAL A 281 35.93 8.74 -26.60
N ALA A 282 34.79 8.67 -27.29
CA ALA A 282 34.72 8.82 -28.74
C ALA A 282 35.25 10.19 -29.20
N GLY A 283 34.96 11.27 -28.45
CA GLY A 283 35.47 12.63 -28.74
C GLY A 283 36.95 12.85 -28.37
N ASN A 284 37.56 11.97 -27.58
CA ASN A 284 38.96 12.09 -27.15
C ASN A 284 39.85 10.94 -27.66
N THR A 285 39.41 10.20 -28.66
CA THR A 285 40.16 9.06 -29.23
C THR A 285 41.56 9.46 -29.67
N ARG A 286 41.69 10.61 -30.32
CA ARG A 286 43.00 11.17 -30.73
C ARG A 286 43.93 11.40 -29.52
N TYR A 287 43.41 11.90 -28.41
CA TYR A 287 44.17 12.12 -27.18
C TYR A 287 44.67 10.79 -26.59
N TYR A 288 43.85 9.76 -26.55
CA TYR A 288 44.26 8.43 -26.06
C TYR A 288 45.31 7.79 -26.99
N GLY A 289 45.15 7.95 -28.31
CA GLY A 289 46.16 7.51 -29.29
C GLY A 289 47.51 8.23 -29.15
N LEU A 290 47.50 9.55 -28.93
CA LEU A 290 48.73 10.30 -28.63
C LEU A 290 49.40 9.83 -27.33
N LEU A 291 48.65 9.47 -26.30
CA LEU A 291 49.20 8.89 -25.07
C LEU A 291 49.87 7.53 -25.33
N GLN A 292 49.34 6.74 -26.25
CA GLN A 292 49.95 5.48 -26.66
C GLN A 292 51.25 5.69 -27.49
N THR A 293 51.29 6.73 -28.34
CA THR A 293 52.56 7.05 -29.07
C THR A 293 53.67 7.47 -28.12
N ILE A 294 53.36 8.04 -26.96
CA ILE A 294 54.34 8.40 -25.93
C ILE A 294 54.73 7.20 -25.05
N GLY A 295 54.14 6.02 -25.32
CA GLY A 295 54.46 4.76 -24.63
C GLY A 295 53.50 4.35 -23.51
N MET A 296 52.32 4.95 -23.40
CA MET A 296 51.28 4.45 -22.47
C MET A 296 50.68 3.11 -22.97
N THR A 297 50.64 2.12 -22.07
CA THR A 297 50.04 0.82 -22.37
C THR A 297 48.51 0.90 -22.27
N GLU A 298 47.83 -0.05 -22.93
CA GLU A 298 46.37 -0.21 -22.82
C GLU A 298 45.89 -0.31 -21.37
N ARG A 299 46.61 -1.05 -20.52
CA ARG A 299 46.30 -1.20 -19.08
C ARG A 299 46.39 0.14 -18.32
N GLN A 300 47.35 0.99 -18.70
CA GLN A 300 47.50 2.30 -18.07
C GLN A 300 46.39 3.27 -18.49
N ILE A 301 45.93 3.25 -19.74
CA ILE A 301 44.77 4.02 -20.22
C ILE A 301 43.51 3.55 -19.53
N TYR A 302 43.32 2.22 -19.44
CA TYR A 302 42.21 1.64 -18.71
C TYR A 302 42.20 2.08 -17.24
N SER A 303 43.32 2.00 -16.55
CA SER A 303 43.52 2.47 -15.18
C SER A 303 43.25 3.96 -15.01
N MET A 304 43.67 4.78 -15.98
CA MET A 304 43.41 6.22 -15.97
C MET A 304 41.92 6.54 -16.01
N ILE A 305 41.16 5.88 -16.88
CA ILE A 305 39.73 6.07 -17.02
C ILE A 305 39.01 5.61 -15.74
N TYR A 306 39.38 4.44 -15.20
CA TYR A 306 38.79 3.94 -13.94
C TYR A 306 39.07 4.85 -12.75
N ARG A 307 40.25 5.47 -12.66
CA ARG A 307 40.55 6.48 -11.63
C ARG A 307 39.70 7.74 -11.79
N GLN A 308 39.45 8.19 -13.03
CA GLN A 308 38.50 9.29 -13.27
C GLN A 308 37.10 8.93 -12.79
N MET A 309 36.64 7.72 -13.12
CA MET A 309 35.35 7.21 -12.70
C MET A 309 35.25 7.08 -11.17
N ALA A 310 36.32 6.61 -10.53
CA ALA A 310 36.34 6.49 -9.06
C ALA A 310 36.26 7.87 -8.37
N VAL A 311 36.94 8.87 -8.87
CA VAL A 311 36.87 10.23 -8.33
C VAL A 311 35.50 10.86 -8.52
N ILE A 312 34.92 10.75 -9.72
CA ILE A 312 33.59 11.29 -10.02
C ILE A 312 32.56 10.49 -9.27
N GLY A 313 32.66 9.14 -9.25
CA GLY A 313 31.76 8.23 -8.58
C GLY A 313 31.76 8.45 -7.06
N GLY A 314 32.94 8.49 -6.46
CA GLY A 314 33.06 8.72 -5.00
C GLY A 314 32.60 10.13 -4.60
N GLY A 315 33.01 11.16 -5.31
CA GLY A 315 32.58 12.53 -5.03
C GLY A 315 31.08 12.74 -5.27
N GLY A 316 30.56 12.22 -6.39
CA GLY A 316 29.13 12.30 -6.72
C GLY A 316 28.26 11.53 -5.72
N ALA A 317 28.69 10.31 -5.35
CA ALA A 317 27.97 9.50 -4.36
C ALA A 317 27.97 10.18 -2.97
N ALA A 318 29.13 10.66 -2.51
CA ALA A 318 29.22 11.35 -1.22
C ALA A 318 28.33 12.60 -1.18
N CYS A 319 28.41 13.47 -2.20
CA CYS A 319 27.55 14.66 -2.27
C CYS A 319 26.07 14.30 -2.44
N GLY A 320 25.74 13.24 -3.19
CA GLY A 320 24.38 12.76 -3.38
C GLY A 320 23.78 12.23 -2.09
N ILE A 321 24.52 11.44 -1.34
CA ILE A 321 24.10 10.93 -0.02
C ILE A 321 23.93 12.08 0.98
N LEU A 322 24.89 13.01 1.05
CA LEU A 322 24.79 14.17 1.94
C LEU A 322 23.56 15.02 1.62
N LEU A 323 23.29 15.26 0.33
CA LEU A 323 22.06 15.95 -0.09
C LEU A 323 20.80 15.17 0.29
N ALA A 324 20.83 13.85 0.12
CA ALA A 324 19.73 12.99 0.50
C ALA A 324 19.49 13.02 2.01
N CYS A 325 20.54 12.94 2.83
CA CYS A 325 20.42 13.09 4.29
C CYS A 325 19.79 14.45 4.65
N ALA A 326 20.28 15.55 4.06
CA ALA A 326 19.74 16.87 4.33
C ALA A 326 18.26 17.00 3.95
N VAL A 327 17.88 16.49 2.79
CA VAL A 327 16.48 16.50 2.32
C VAL A 327 15.62 15.56 3.16
N SER A 328 16.15 14.42 3.62
CA SER A 328 15.41 13.46 4.44
C SER A 328 14.92 14.04 5.77
N PHE A 329 15.65 14.98 6.39
CA PHE A 329 15.20 15.65 7.60
C PHE A 329 13.89 16.45 7.41
N PHE A 330 13.63 16.92 6.20
CA PHE A 330 12.40 17.63 5.86
C PHE A 330 11.36 16.71 5.23
N LEU A 331 11.83 15.78 4.39
CA LEU A 331 10.96 14.92 3.60
C LEU A 331 10.34 13.79 4.43
N ILE A 332 11.11 13.14 5.30
CA ILE A 332 10.64 11.94 6.00
C ILE A 332 9.56 12.25 7.03
N PRO A 333 9.66 13.26 7.92
CA PRO A 333 8.56 13.63 8.81
C PRO A 333 7.28 13.93 8.04
N PHE A 334 7.40 14.66 6.95
CA PHE A 334 6.29 15.01 6.07
C PHE A 334 5.68 13.78 5.37
N VAL A 335 6.49 12.78 4.95
CA VAL A 335 6.00 11.52 4.37
C VAL A 335 5.28 10.68 5.44
N VAL A 336 5.88 10.54 6.60
CA VAL A 336 5.34 9.72 7.70
C VAL A 336 4.01 10.28 8.19
N GLU A 337 3.93 11.59 8.39
CA GLU A 337 2.69 12.26 8.77
C GLU A 337 1.61 12.12 7.67
N SER A 338 2.02 12.20 6.40
CA SER A 338 1.12 12.05 5.25
C SER A 338 0.63 10.63 5.04
N LEU A 339 1.31 9.63 5.58
CA LEU A 339 0.89 8.23 5.57
C LEU A 339 -0.06 7.89 6.74
N GLY A 340 -0.61 8.91 7.42
CA GLY A 340 -1.56 8.73 8.51
C GLY A 340 -0.94 8.26 9.83
N ILE A 341 0.40 8.19 9.91
CA ILE A 341 1.09 7.90 11.16
C ILE A 341 1.07 9.18 12.00
N ARG A 342 -0.03 9.40 12.72
CA ARG A 342 -0.12 10.52 13.67
C ARG A 342 0.91 10.31 14.76
N THR A 343 1.98 11.09 14.73
CA THR A 343 2.89 11.21 15.86
C THR A 343 2.13 11.99 16.93
N GLY A 344 1.47 11.30 17.86
CA GLY A 344 0.85 11.93 19.03
C GLY A 344 1.87 12.80 19.78
N GLN A 345 1.41 13.62 20.75
CA GLN A 345 2.18 14.67 21.44
C GLN A 345 3.61 14.33 21.91
N ALA A 346 4.02 13.06 21.89
CA ALA A 346 5.33 12.59 22.38
C ALA A 346 6.27 12.00 21.30
N GLY A 347 5.86 11.92 20.02
CA GLY A 347 6.60 11.14 19.03
C GLY A 347 7.24 11.96 17.91
N GLN A 348 8.49 12.43 18.11
CA GLN A 348 9.31 12.87 16.98
C GLN A 348 9.53 11.70 16.03
N VAL A 349 9.31 11.90 14.72
CA VAL A 349 9.64 10.91 13.69
C VAL A 349 11.13 10.57 13.77
N GLN A 350 11.46 9.37 14.24
CA GLN A 350 12.83 8.89 14.27
C GLN A 350 13.28 8.47 12.87
N ILE A 351 14.01 9.34 12.19
CA ILE A 351 14.60 9.04 10.90
C ILE A 351 15.66 7.96 11.07
N SER A 352 15.45 6.79 10.48
CA SER A 352 16.37 5.68 10.60
C SER A 352 17.47 5.73 9.53
N PHE A 353 18.59 6.39 9.85
CA PHE A 353 19.81 6.31 9.04
C PHE A 353 20.62 5.06 9.38
N HIS A 354 20.15 3.91 8.91
CA HIS A 354 20.85 2.67 9.18
C HIS A 354 22.19 2.61 8.41
N PRO A 355 23.34 2.26 9.06
CA PRO A 355 24.65 2.21 8.39
C PRO A 355 24.69 1.31 7.15
N LEU A 356 23.86 0.26 7.13
CA LEU A 356 23.73 -0.64 5.99
C LEU A 356 23.23 0.10 4.72
N ILE A 357 22.33 1.07 4.85
CA ILE A 357 21.81 1.86 3.71
C ILE A 357 22.93 2.66 3.05
N PHE A 358 23.82 3.28 3.87
CA PHE A 358 24.99 3.98 3.37
C PHE A 358 25.91 3.03 2.59
N ALA A 359 26.24 1.88 3.21
CA ALA A 359 27.12 0.89 2.59
C ALA A 359 26.53 0.34 1.28
N LEU A 360 25.23 -0.01 1.29
CA LEU A 360 24.51 -0.54 0.14
C LEU A 360 24.44 0.48 -1.00
N THR A 361 24.11 1.74 -0.69
CA THR A 361 24.06 2.82 -1.69
C THR A 361 25.43 3.06 -2.33
N ILE A 362 26.49 3.15 -1.53
CA ILE A 362 27.86 3.33 -2.04
C ILE A 362 28.27 2.14 -2.91
N LEU A 363 27.96 0.93 -2.47
CA LEU A 363 28.27 -0.30 -3.23
C LEU A 363 27.53 -0.33 -4.57
N ILE A 364 26.23 -0.15 -4.57
CA ILE A 364 25.39 -0.20 -5.78
C ILE A 364 25.78 0.90 -6.76
N VAL A 365 25.92 2.14 -6.28
CA VAL A 365 26.35 3.26 -7.13
C VAL A 365 27.78 3.03 -7.65
N GLY A 366 28.68 2.53 -6.81
CA GLY A 366 30.05 2.18 -7.22
C GLY A 366 30.07 1.13 -8.32
N ILE A 367 29.32 0.03 -8.16
CA ILE A 367 29.17 -1.01 -9.18
C ILE A 367 28.59 -0.43 -10.48
N THR A 368 27.54 0.38 -10.37
CA THR A 368 26.87 1.00 -11.53
C THR A 368 27.82 1.91 -12.30
N VAL A 369 28.57 2.76 -11.61
CA VAL A 369 29.57 3.66 -12.22
C VAL A 369 30.70 2.87 -12.91
N MET A 370 31.26 1.87 -12.24
CA MET A 370 32.33 1.03 -12.80
C MET A 370 31.84 0.19 -13.99
N ALA A 371 30.66 -0.37 -13.93
CA ALA A 371 30.05 -1.13 -15.01
C ALA A 371 29.80 -0.24 -16.24
N ALA A 372 29.28 0.99 -16.03
CA ALA A 372 29.04 1.95 -17.10
C ALA A 372 30.31 2.38 -17.79
N GLY A 373 31.44 2.49 -17.07
CA GLY A 373 32.75 2.83 -17.61
C GLY A 373 33.46 1.72 -18.38
N ARG A 374 33.07 0.43 -18.18
CA ARG A 374 33.81 -0.74 -18.69
C ARG A 374 33.95 -0.76 -20.21
N LYS A 375 32.84 -0.62 -20.95
CA LYS A 375 32.85 -0.66 -22.42
C LYS A 375 33.57 0.56 -23.01
N PRO A 376 33.31 1.82 -22.60
CA PRO A 376 34.03 2.98 -23.04
C PRO A 376 35.54 2.89 -22.79
N ALA A 377 35.96 2.44 -21.60
CA ALA A 377 37.37 2.27 -21.27
C ALA A 377 38.06 1.23 -22.17
N LYS A 378 37.38 0.14 -22.51
CA LYS A 378 37.89 -0.87 -23.43
C LYS A 378 38.07 -0.31 -24.85
N ILE A 379 37.12 0.51 -25.30
CA ILE A 379 37.22 1.18 -26.62
C ILE A 379 38.41 2.15 -26.66
N ALA A 380 38.60 2.95 -25.59
CA ALA A 380 39.69 3.89 -25.47
C ALA A 380 41.07 3.19 -25.46
N ALA A 381 41.19 2.10 -24.74
CA ALA A 381 42.42 1.33 -24.58
C ALA A 381 42.80 0.55 -25.85
N GLY A 382 41.82 0.02 -26.58
CA GLY A 382 42.03 -0.80 -27.78
C GLY A 382 42.22 -0.02 -29.11
N CYS A 383 42.21 1.33 -29.06
CA CYS A 383 42.42 2.15 -30.26
C CYS A 383 43.92 2.22 -30.60
N SER A 384 44.33 1.73 -31.76
CA SER A 384 45.74 1.81 -32.13
C SER A 384 46.21 3.25 -32.40
N PRO A 385 47.49 3.58 -32.16
CA PRO A 385 48.04 4.94 -32.44
C PRO A 385 47.81 5.40 -33.88
N LEU A 386 47.91 4.49 -34.83
CA LEU A 386 47.72 4.77 -36.25
C LEU A 386 46.26 5.06 -36.60
N GLU A 387 45.33 4.26 -36.00
CA GLU A 387 43.90 4.51 -36.13
C GLU A 387 43.48 5.81 -35.46
N ALA A 388 44.12 6.17 -34.33
CA ALA A 388 43.81 7.39 -33.58
C ALA A 388 44.26 8.67 -34.30
N ILE A 389 45.40 8.65 -35.00
CA ILE A 389 45.88 9.76 -35.80
C ILE A 389 45.03 9.92 -37.07
N GLY A 390 44.61 8.81 -37.68
CA GLY A 390 43.69 8.76 -38.82
C GLY A 390 42.24 8.75 -38.48
N TYR A 391 41.89 8.80 -37.17
CA TYR A 391 40.50 8.69 -36.70
C TYR A 391 39.71 9.92 -37.14
N ARG A 392 39.08 9.77 -38.28
CA ARG A 392 37.93 10.62 -38.64
C ARG A 392 36.69 9.96 -38.05
N PRO A 393 35.82 10.69 -37.35
CA PRO A 393 34.60 10.12 -36.75
C PRO A 393 33.65 9.48 -37.75
N GLN A 394 33.99 9.46 -39.02
CA GLN A 394 33.24 8.93 -40.12
C GLN A 394 34.06 7.94 -40.93
N LYS A 395 33.83 6.63 -40.73
CA LYS A 395 34.09 5.68 -41.80
C LYS A 395 33.05 5.91 -42.90
N ASN A 396 33.55 6.50 -44.04
CA ASN A 396 32.73 6.63 -45.25
C ASN A 396 32.35 5.26 -45.75
N ARG A 397 31.20 4.74 -45.34
CA ARG A 397 30.50 3.77 -46.16
C ARG A 397 29.82 4.55 -47.28
N SER A 398 30.34 4.48 -48.50
CA SER A 398 29.71 4.94 -49.72
C SER A 398 28.32 4.34 -49.82
N TYR A 399 27.29 5.10 -49.51
CA TYR A 399 25.92 4.72 -49.74
C TYR A 399 25.43 5.33 -51.06
N SER A 400 25.46 4.57 -52.12
CA SER A 400 24.77 4.85 -53.34
C SER A 400 23.25 4.75 -53.09
N GLY A 401 22.59 5.83 -52.69
CA GLY A 401 21.17 5.89 -52.47
C GLY A 401 20.52 6.66 -53.59
N LYS A 402 19.55 6.06 -54.28
CA LYS A 402 18.72 6.73 -55.32
C LYS A 402 18.13 8.02 -54.77
N THR A 403 18.33 9.13 -55.46
CA THR A 403 17.70 10.43 -55.22
C THR A 403 16.21 10.39 -55.59
N GLY A 404 15.32 10.03 -54.60
CA GLY A 404 13.89 10.06 -54.86
C GLY A 404 13.29 11.47 -54.59
N ARG A 405 12.28 11.86 -55.35
CA ARG A 405 11.45 13.05 -55.08
C ARG A 405 10.72 12.92 -53.76
N GLY A 406 10.88 13.84 -52.78
CA GLY A 406 10.21 13.85 -51.52
C GLY A 406 10.90 14.68 -50.42
N LYS A 407 10.31 14.77 -49.21
CA LYS A 407 10.76 15.60 -48.06
C LYS A 407 12.20 15.33 -47.68
N VAL A 408 13.16 16.07 -48.24
CA VAL A 408 14.62 15.87 -48.08
C VAL A 408 15.02 15.92 -46.60
N LEU A 409 14.51 16.86 -45.82
CA LEU A 409 14.83 17.03 -44.40
C LEU A 409 14.45 15.81 -43.56
N TRP A 410 13.27 15.20 -43.85
CA TRP A 410 12.85 13.97 -43.18
C TRP A 410 13.75 12.78 -43.48
N ARG A 411 14.19 12.64 -44.71
CA ARG A 411 15.16 11.60 -45.10
C ARG A 411 16.52 11.78 -44.48
N LEU A 412 17.01 13.02 -44.39
CA LEU A 412 18.26 13.32 -43.69
C LEU A 412 18.17 12.99 -42.21
N ALA A 413 17.08 13.39 -41.50
CA ALA A 413 16.83 13.06 -40.09
C ALA A 413 16.74 11.53 -39.89
N LYS A 414 15.93 10.81 -40.69
CA LYS A 414 15.84 9.36 -40.63
C LYS A 414 17.16 8.65 -40.94
N LYS A 415 17.88 9.09 -41.95
CA LYS A 415 19.19 8.50 -42.30
C LYS A 415 20.19 8.68 -41.18
N GLN A 416 20.15 9.79 -40.46
CA GLN A 416 21.02 10.06 -39.33
C GLN A 416 20.77 9.10 -38.15
N ILE A 417 19.53 8.89 -37.80
CA ILE A 417 19.13 7.94 -36.73
C ILE A 417 19.54 6.51 -37.10
N THR A 418 19.38 6.12 -38.35
CA THR A 418 19.74 4.77 -38.83
C THR A 418 21.23 4.56 -39.07
N LYS A 419 22.03 5.63 -39.17
CA LYS A 419 23.49 5.58 -39.42
C LYS A 419 24.22 4.95 -38.21
N GLU A 420 23.82 5.30 -36.99
CA GLU A 420 24.46 4.83 -35.77
C GLU A 420 23.42 4.07 -34.86
N LYS A 421 22.84 2.97 -35.38
CA LYS A 421 21.77 2.22 -34.74
C LYS A 421 22.00 1.91 -33.25
N LYS A 422 23.22 1.49 -32.85
CA LYS A 422 23.56 1.17 -31.46
C LYS A 422 23.50 2.40 -30.56
N LYS A 423 23.99 3.55 -31.00
CA LYS A 423 23.95 4.79 -30.23
C LYS A 423 22.52 5.31 -30.12
N THR A 424 21.80 5.33 -31.24
CA THR A 424 20.37 5.70 -31.26
C THR A 424 19.56 4.84 -30.32
N GLY A 425 19.78 3.50 -30.33
CA GLY A 425 19.10 2.59 -29.43
C GLY A 425 19.37 2.89 -27.96
N VAL A 426 20.64 3.12 -27.57
CA VAL A 426 20.99 3.47 -26.18
C VAL A 426 20.30 4.76 -25.73
N VAL A 427 20.23 5.76 -26.62
CA VAL A 427 19.56 7.04 -26.30
C VAL A 427 18.06 6.85 -26.12
N MET A 428 17.42 6.10 -27.05
CA MET A 428 15.98 5.82 -26.96
C MET A 428 15.63 5.00 -25.72
N VAL A 429 16.40 3.95 -25.42
CA VAL A 429 16.20 3.14 -24.21
C VAL A 429 16.42 3.96 -22.93
N SER A 430 17.41 4.85 -22.92
CA SER A 430 17.68 5.71 -21.76
C SER A 430 16.56 6.73 -21.51
N LEU A 431 15.97 7.29 -22.57
CA LEU A 431 14.79 8.15 -22.46
C LEU A 431 13.57 7.34 -22.03
N ALA A 432 13.38 6.18 -22.64
CA ALA A 432 12.26 5.30 -22.32
C ALA A 432 12.32 4.82 -20.88
N SER A 433 13.51 4.48 -20.35
CA SER A 433 13.63 4.06 -18.94
C SER A 433 13.26 5.17 -17.96
N GLY A 434 13.64 6.41 -18.23
CA GLY A 434 13.24 7.57 -17.42
C GLY A 434 11.71 7.78 -17.45
N LEU A 435 11.09 7.68 -18.63
CA LEU A 435 9.64 7.82 -18.78
C LEU A 435 8.89 6.61 -18.18
N SER A 436 9.47 5.40 -18.23
CA SER A 436 8.88 4.20 -17.62
C SER A 436 8.91 4.27 -16.09
N ILE A 437 9.98 4.80 -15.49
CA ILE A 437 10.04 5.04 -14.04
C ILE A 437 8.97 6.07 -13.63
N PHE A 438 8.87 7.16 -14.40
CA PHE A 438 7.81 8.15 -14.19
C PHE A 438 6.43 7.50 -14.24
N LEU A 439 6.15 6.73 -15.28
CA LEU A 439 4.88 6.02 -15.46
C LEU A 439 4.60 5.05 -14.30
N CYS A 440 5.60 4.25 -13.91
CA CYS A 440 5.48 3.30 -12.82
C CYS A 440 5.10 3.98 -11.49
N LEU A 441 5.81 5.04 -11.12
CA LEU A 441 5.54 5.73 -9.87
C LEU A 441 4.20 6.48 -9.89
N VAL A 442 3.88 7.15 -11.00
CA VAL A 442 2.58 7.83 -11.12
C VAL A 442 1.43 6.82 -11.03
N THR A 443 1.56 5.65 -11.69
CA THR A 443 0.54 4.60 -11.60
C THR A 443 0.40 4.06 -10.19
N LEU A 444 1.53 3.77 -9.50
CA LEU A 444 1.52 3.31 -8.11
C LEU A 444 0.87 4.33 -7.16
N PHE A 445 1.21 5.61 -7.30
CA PHE A 445 0.63 6.64 -6.43
C PHE A 445 -0.85 6.90 -6.74
N SER A 446 -1.24 6.89 -8.03
CA SER A 446 -2.64 7.10 -8.41
C SER A 446 -3.54 5.96 -7.91
N SER A 447 -3.07 4.72 -7.98
CA SER A 447 -3.85 3.57 -7.51
C SER A 447 -4.05 3.53 -5.99
N GLN A 448 -3.28 4.31 -5.24
CA GLN A 448 -3.40 4.45 -3.80
C GLN A 448 -4.15 5.73 -3.39
N GLY A 449 -4.71 6.48 -4.34
CA GLY A 449 -5.51 7.66 -4.06
C GLY A 449 -6.77 7.32 -3.27
N ALA A 450 -7.22 8.24 -2.39
CA ALA A 450 -8.38 8.03 -1.54
C ALA A 450 -9.63 7.67 -2.35
N ARG A 451 -9.88 8.38 -3.45
CA ARG A 451 -11.03 8.13 -4.33
C ARG A 451 -11.01 6.74 -4.95
N GLU A 452 -9.86 6.29 -5.42
CA GLU A 452 -9.69 4.96 -6.04
C GLU A 452 -9.90 3.86 -5.01
N TYR A 453 -9.30 4.04 -3.82
CA TYR A 453 -9.48 3.11 -2.71
C TYR A 453 -10.95 3.01 -2.30
N THR A 454 -11.62 4.14 -2.10
CA THR A 454 -13.02 4.17 -1.67
C THR A 454 -13.93 3.54 -2.73
N SER A 455 -13.71 3.83 -4.02
CA SER A 455 -14.50 3.24 -5.11
C SER A 455 -14.35 1.71 -5.22
N ASN A 456 -13.22 1.16 -4.77
CA ASN A 456 -12.98 -0.29 -4.76
C ASN A 456 -13.50 -0.97 -3.48
N SER A 457 -13.60 -0.22 -2.37
CA SER A 457 -14.04 -0.77 -1.07
C SER A 457 -15.54 -0.61 -0.82
N MET A 458 -16.18 0.35 -1.46
CA MET A 458 -17.59 0.64 -1.31
C MET A 458 -18.21 0.91 -2.68
N ASP A 459 -19.14 0.05 -3.11
CA ASP A 459 -19.82 0.22 -4.40
C ASP A 459 -20.93 1.28 -4.30
N LEU A 460 -21.76 1.23 -3.28
CA LEU A 460 -22.82 2.18 -2.99
C LEU A 460 -22.27 3.58 -2.64
N ASP A 461 -22.97 4.64 -3.02
CA ASP A 461 -22.57 6.01 -2.68
C ASP A 461 -22.97 6.37 -1.23
N LEU A 462 -24.12 5.91 -0.76
CA LEU A 462 -24.59 6.06 0.64
C LEU A 462 -25.38 4.82 1.07
N VAL A 463 -25.12 4.37 2.29
CA VAL A 463 -25.93 3.35 2.97
C VAL A 463 -26.59 3.98 4.18
N VAL A 464 -27.90 3.88 4.27
CA VAL A 464 -28.68 4.31 5.44
C VAL A 464 -29.24 3.07 6.12
N GLN A 465 -29.02 2.90 7.41
CA GLN A 465 -29.41 1.71 8.16
C GLN A 465 -30.23 2.09 9.39
N ASN A 466 -31.27 1.31 9.67
CA ASN A 466 -32.04 1.36 10.89
C ASN A 466 -31.37 0.54 12.00
N ASP A 467 -30.73 1.22 12.95
CA ASP A 467 -29.99 0.58 14.04
C ASP A 467 -30.88 0.03 15.14
N THR A 468 -32.17 0.40 15.15
CA THR A 468 -33.10 -0.16 16.16
C THR A 468 -33.32 -1.67 15.97
N ILE A 469 -33.11 -2.19 14.76
CA ILE A 469 -33.22 -3.63 14.47
C ILE A 469 -32.22 -4.46 15.26
N ARG A 470 -31.05 -3.88 15.59
CA ARG A 470 -29.98 -4.53 16.38
C ARG A 470 -30.24 -4.56 17.88
N LYS A 471 -31.34 -3.98 18.36
CA LYS A 471 -31.68 -4.01 19.78
C LYS A 471 -32.21 -5.38 20.18
N GLU A 472 -31.99 -5.75 21.44
CA GLU A 472 -32.32 -7.10 21.95
C GLU A 472 -33.79 -7.36 21.98
N THR A 473 -34.61 -6.37 22.42
CA THR A 473 -36.03 -6.55 22.58
C THR A 473 -36.85 -6.05 21.40
N GLN A 474 -37.90 -6.77 21.03
CA GLN A 474 -38.81 -6.36 19.96
C GLN A 474 -39.47 -4.99 20.20
N GLU A 475 -39.77 -4.66 21.46
CA GLU A 475 -40.42 -3.39 21.82
C GLU A 475 -39.51 -2.17 21.50
N GLU A 476 -38.20 -2.36 21.45
CA GLU A 476 -37.24 -1.33 21.11
C GLU A 476 -37.01 -1.20 19.60
N ARG A 477 -37.39 -2.20 18.81
CA ARG A 477 -37.31 -2.20 17.35
C ARG A 477 -38.42 -1.36 16.74
N LYS A 478 -38.09 -0.38 15.96
CA LYS A 478 -38.99 0.60 15.36
C LYS A 478 -38.82 0.66 13.85
N ALA A 479 -39.88 0.81 13.11
CA ALA A 479 -39.87 1.09 11.71
C ALA A 479 -39.51 2.58 11.47
N VAL A 480 -38.25 2.98 11.74
CA VAL A 480 -37.78 4.36 11.54
C VAL A 480 -37.73 4.69 10.06
N LEU A 481 -37.35 3.74 9.23
CA LEU A 481 -37.45 3.80 7.78
C LEU A 481 -38.76 3.12 7.36
N ASP A 482 -39.59 3.83 6.59
CA ASP A 482 -40.84 3.34 6.04
C ASP A 482 -40.90 3.41 4.52
N ASP A 483 -41.98 2.89 3.92
CA ASP A 483 -42.15 2.95 2.46
C ASP A 483 -42.25 4.39 1.94
N SER A 484 -42.68 5.36 2.75
CA SER A 484 -42.70 6.77 2.38
C SER A 484 -41.29 7.33 2.31
N ALA A 485 -40.43 7.01 3.26
CA ALA A 485 -39.04 7.39 3.22
C ALA A 485 -38.33 6.79 2.00
N LEU A 486 -38.59 5.52 1.66
CA LEU A 486 -38.07 4.86 0.49
C LEU A 486 -38.49 5.54 -0.82
N GLU A 487 -39.78 5.86 -0.94
CA GLU A 487 -40.31 6.53 -2.14
C GLU A 487 -39.82 7.99 -2.27
N ASN A 488 -39.67 8.71 -1.15
CA ASN A 488 -39.07 10.05 -1.17
C ASN A 488 -37.62 9.99 -1.65
N MET A 489 -36.82 9.04 -1.11
CA MET A 489 -35.43 8.85 -1.54
C MET A 489 -35.31 8.55 -3.03
N LYS A 490 -36.18 7.73 -3.60
CA LYS A 490 -36.21 7.44 -5.04
C LYS A 490 -36.54 8.67 -5.90
N GLN A 491 -37.27 9.64 -5.35
CA GLN A 491 -37.67 10.87 -6.03
C GLN A 491 -36.71 12.04 -5.82
N THR A 492 -35.77 11.90 -4.89
CA THR A 492 -34.79 12.94 -4.56
C THR A 492 -33.88 13.22 -5.75
N GLN A 493 -33.74 14.50 -6.11
CA GLN A 493 -32.96 14.92 -7.27
C GLN A 493 -31.48 14.55 -7.10
N GLY A 494 -30.89 13.85 -8.06
CA GLY A 494 -29.50 13.38 -8.04
C GLY A 494 -29.37 11.92 -7.60
N VAL A 495 -30.45 11.32 -7.09
CA VAL A 495 -30.51 9.89 -6.80
C VAL A 495 -30.81 9.12 -8.09
N LYS A 496 -30.00 8.12 -8.38
CA LYS A 496 -30.15 7.25 -9.56
C LYS A 496 -30.98 6.03 -9.24
N ASN A 497 -30.63 5.30 -8.18
CA ASN A 497 -31.32 4.10 -7.73
C ASN A 497 -31.27 4.00 -6.21
N VAL A 498 -32.29 3.38 -5.60
CA VAL A 498 -32.30 3.01 -4.18
C VAL A 498 -32.65 1.54 -4.08
N HIS A 499 -31.79 0.75 -3.42
CA HIS A 499 -31.94 -0.67 -3.21
C HIS A 499 -32.33 -0.93 -1.75
N PRO A 500 -33.58 -1.31 -1.47
CA PRO A 500 -34.03 -1.59 -0.13
C PRO A 500 -33.60 -2.99 0.30
N VAL A 501 -33.27 -3.12 1.58
CA VAL A 501 -33.06 -4.39 2.26
C VAL A 501 -34.07 -4.47 3.41
N PHE A 502 -34.95 -5.46 3.37
CA PHE A 502 -35.97 -5.68 4.38
C PHE A 502 -35.55 -6.74 5.38
N PHE A 503 -36.03 -6.60 6.61
CA PHE A 503 -35.78 -7.52 7.72
C PHE A 503 -37.11 -8.04 8.27
N ALA A 504 -37.13 -9.31 8.63
CA ALA A 504 -38.16 -9.90 9.45
C ALA A 504 -37.52 -10.87 10.44
N GLU A 505 -38.04 -10.87 11.68
CA GLU A 505 -37.66 -11.88 12.66
C GLU A 505 -38.43 -13.17 12.41
N ILE A 506 -37.71 -14.27 12.36
CA ILE A 506 -38.28 -15.60 12.09
C ILE A 506 -37.76 -16.62 13.09
N ILE A 507 -38.36 -17.77 13.09
CA ILE A 507 -37.90 -18.96 13.80
C ILE A 507 -37.51 -20.01 12.76
N VAL A 508 -36.38 -20.67 12.95
CA VAL A 508 -36.05 -21.91 12.24
C VAL A 508 -36.28 -23.06 13.20
N PRO A 509 -37.36 -23.85 13.04
CA PRO A 509 -37.64 -24.98 13.92
C PRO A 509 -36.52 -26.02 13.85
N TRP A 510 -36.36 -26.75 14.93
CA TRP A 510 -35.36 -27.82 14.93
C TRP A 510 -35.74 -28.94 13.95
N GLU A 511 -34.81 -29.26 13.08
CA GLU A 511 -34.86 -30.35 12.08
C GLU A 511 -33.55 -31.14 12.08
N PRO A 512 -33.60 -32.50 12.07
CA PRO A 512 -32.35 -33.29 12.16
C PRO A 512 -31.44 -33.21 10.95
N GLU A 513 -31.97 -32.84 9.77
CA GLU A 513 -31.22 -32.85 8.51
C GLU A 513 -30.47 -31.53 8.23
N PHE A 514 -30.99 -30.43 8.75
CA PHE A 514 -30.41 -29.10 8.50
C PHE A 514 -30.11 -28.30 9.78
N SER A 515 -31.15 -27.90 10.52
CA SER A 515 -30.98 -26.95 11.61
C SER A 515 -30.17 -27.52 12.79
N ASP A 516 -30.27 -28.82 13.06
CA ASP A 516 -29.42 -29.50 14.07
C ASP A 516 -27.92 -29.43 13.71
N MET A 517 -27.63 -29.70 12.45
CA MET A 517 -26.26 -29.62 11.93
C MET A 517 -25.71 -28.21 12.00
N TRP A 518 -26.53 -27.21 11.59
CA TRP A 518 -26.13 -25.82 11.57
C TRP A 518 -25.87 -25.24 12.96
N MET A 519 -26.82 -25.49 13.88
CA MET A 519 -26.69 -25.03 15.26
C MET A 519 -25.52 -25.71 15.99
N LYS A 520 -25.28 -26.99 15.73
CA LYS A 520 -24.12 -27.68 16.29
C LYS A 520 -22.81 -27.01 15.90
N GLU A 521 -22.61 -26.71 14.61
CA GLU A 521 -21.42 -26.04 14.13
C GLU A 521 -21.32 -24.62 14.69
N PHE A 522 -22.44 -23.89 14.77
CA PHE A 522 -22.48 -22.55 15.36
C PHE A 522 -22.05 -22.56 16.83
N TYR A 523 -22.58 -23.50 17.64
CA TYR A 523 -22.18 -23.62 19.03
C TYR A 523 -20.69 -24.00 19.17
N GLU A 524 -20.21 -24.91 18.34
CA GLU A 524 -18.79 -25.30 18.34
C GLU A 524 -17.88 -24.14 17.92
N MET A 525 -18.38 -23.20 17.11
CA MET A 525 -17.58 -22.09 16.59
C MET A 525 -17.65 -20.83 17.45
N TRP A 526 -18.83 -20.50 17.98
CA TRP A 526 -19.07 -19.18 18.59
C TRP A 526 -19.51 -19.22 20.06
N MET A 527 -20.03 -20.38 20.56
CA MET A 527 -20.58 -20.46 21.90
C MET A 527 -19.61 -21.15 22.85
N THR A 528 -19.63 -20.72 24.13
CA THR A 528 -18.84 -21.37 25.20
C THR A 528 -19.57 -22.56 25.82
N ILE A 529 -20.88 -22.64 25.62
CA ILE A 529 -21.74 -23.71 26.13
C ILE A 529 -21.82 -24.81 25.08
N PRO A 530 -21.69 -26.10 25.42
CA PRO A 530 -21.91 -27.19 24.48
C PRO A 530 -23.34 -27.22 23.92
N TYR A 531 -23.46 -27.46 22.62
CA TYR A 531 -24.80 -27.54 21.96
C TYR A 531 -25.71 -28.56 22.59
N GLU A 532 -25.18 -29.69 23.06
CA GLU A 532 -25.99 -30.76 23.69
C GLU A 532 -26.73 -30.29 24.95
N ASP A 533 -26.25 -29.24 25.63
CA ASP A 533 -26.90 -28.68 26.82
C ASP A 533 -28.13 -27.83 26.44
N GLU A 534 -28.10 -27.18 25.27
CA GLU A 534 -29.16 -26.29 24.78
C GLU A 534 -30.08 -26.97 23.74
N LYS A 535 -29.69 -28.12 23.19
CA LYS A 535 -30.41 -28.84 22.14
C LYS A 535 -31.84 -29.17 22.52
N LYS A 536 -32.07 -29.54 23.78
CA LYS A 536 -33.41 -29.87 24.26
C LYS A 536 -34.28 -28.60 24.31
N GLU A 537 -33.74 -27.52 24.77
CA GLU A 537 -34.43 -26.20 24.77
C GLU A 537 -34.79 -25.77 23.36
N TYR A 538 -33.86 -25.92 22.42
CA TYR A 538 -34.10 -25.61 21.00
C TYR A 538 -35.20 -26.49 20.38
N GLN A 539 -35.31 -27.76 20.80
CA GLN A 539 -36.35 -28.68 20.33
C GLN A 539 -37.73 -28.36 20.91
N GLU A 540 -37.78 -27.96 22.17
CA GLU A 540 -39.05 -27.71 22.91
C GLU A 540 -39.51 -26.26 22.74
N HIS A 541 -38.58 -25.31 22.62
CA HIS A 541 -38.81 -23.86 22.60
C HIS A 541 -38.02 -23.15 21.51
N PRO A 542 -38.23 -23.48 20.22
CA PRO A 542 -37.47 -22.88 19.13
C PRO A 542 -37.63 -21.35 19.02
N GLU A 543 -38.66 -20.78 19.61
CA GLU A 543 -38.90 -19.34 19.72
C GLU A 543 -37.81 -18.59 20.50
N ASN A 544 -37.11 -19.27 21.41
CA ASN A 544 -35.97 -18.69 22.14
C ASN A 544 -34.71 -18.53 21.26
N PHE A 545 -34.73 -19.15 20.07
CA PHE A 545 -33.63 -19.16 19.10
C PHE A 545 -34.03 -18.42 17.82
N GLY A 546 -34.71 -17.28 18.00
CA GLY A 546 -35.12 -16.44 16.87
C GLY A 546 -33.94 -16.03 15.98
N THR A 547 -34.16 -15.96 14.68
CA THR A 547 -33.21 -15.56 13.68
C THR A 547 -33.79 -14.54 12.71
N SER A 548 -33.03 -14.16 11.68
CA SER A 548 -33.41 -13.11 10.74
C SER A 548 -33.64 -13.65 9.33
N MET A 549 -34.68 -13.15 8.67
CA MET A 549 -34.89 -13.25 7.23
C MET A 549 -34.69 -11.90 6.61
N ILE A 550 -33.87 -11.85 5.55
CA ILE A 550 -33.51 -10.64 4.82
C ILE A 550 -34.10 -10.71 3.41
N GLY A 551 -34.84 -9.68 3.03
CA GLY A 551 -35.44 -9.57 1.69
C GLY A 551 -34.66 -8.55 0.85
N ILE A 552 -34.24 -8.96 -0.35
CA ILE A 552 -33.45 -8.12 -1.26
C ILE A 552 -34.14 -7.99 -2.62
N ASP A 553 -33.90 -6.87 -3.31
CA ASP A 553 -34.40 -6.65 -4.65
C ASP A 553 -33.57 -7.40 -5.71
N GLN A 554 -34.05 -7.37 -6.98
CA GLN A 554 -33.37 -8.06 -8.09
C GLN A 554 -31.92 -7.57 -8.28
N ALA A 555 -31.68 -6.26 -8.20
CA ALA A 555 -30.35 -5.72 -8.46
C ALA A 555 -29.36 -6.07 -7.33
N ALA A 556 -29.81 -6.08 -6.08
CA ALA A 556 -29.01 -6.55 -4.95
C ALA A 556 -28.70 -8.06 -5.08
N PHE A 557 -29.68 -8.85 -5.56
CA PHE A 557 -29.45 -10.26 -5.88
C PHE A 557 -28.42 -10.46 -7.00
N GLU A 558 -28.50 -9.70 -8.09
CA GLU A 558 -27.52 -9.78 -9.19
C GLU A 558 -26.07 -9.51 -8.68
N ASN A 559 -25.90 -8.51 -7.81
CA ASN A 559 -24.61 -8.19 -7.20
C ASN A 559 -24.13 -9.31 -6.28
N LEU A 560 -25.00 -9.79 -5.40
CA LEU A 560 -24.70 -10.90 -4.49
C LEU A 560 -24.33 -12.17 -5.28
N ASN A 561 -25.11 -12.49 -6.31
CA ASN A 561 -24.93 -13.69 -7.12
C ASN A 561 -23.61 -13.70 -7.89
N GLN A 562 -23.11 -12.54 -8.32
CA GLN A 562 -21.78 -12.42 -8.95
C GLN A 562 -20.61 -12.70 -7.97
N ALA A 563 -20.84 -12.51 -6.67
CA ALA A 563 -19.84 -12.75 -5.63
C ALA A 563 -19.85 -14.18 -5.10
N LEU A 564 -20.92 -14.96 -5.38
CA LEU A 564 -21.01 -16.34 -4.94
C LEU A 564 -20.05 -17.25 -5.69
N ALA A 565 -19.57 -18.29 -5.00
CA ALA A 565 -18.72 -19.32 -5.59
C ALA A 565 -19.42 -20.09 -6.72
N GLU A 566 -20.72 -20.34 -6.57
CA GLU A 566 -21.59 -20.97 -7.55
C GLU A 566 -22.82 -20.08 -7.75
N PRO A 567 -23.13 -19.68 -9.02
CA PRO A 567 -24.29 -18.82 -9.28
C PRO A 567 -25.63 -19.53 -8.99
N VAL A 568 -26.54 -18.82 -8.36
CA VAL A 568 -27.90 -19.26 -8.02
C VAL A 568 -28.86 -18.89 -9.17
N ASP A 569 -29.87 -19.73 -9.41
CA ASP A 569 -30.92 -19.47 -10.41
C ASP A 569 -31.79 -18.27 -10.01
N GLU A 570 -31.75 -17.22 -10.80
CA GLU A 570 -32.44 -15.95 -10.55
C GLU A 570 -33.96 -16.12 -10.53
N GLU A 571 -34.53 -16.90 -11.48
CA GLU A 571 -35.99 -17.06 -11.55
C GLU A 571 -36.54 -17.81 -10.32
N ALA A 572 -35.84 -18.83 -9.86
CA ALA A 572 -36.21 -19.59 -8.65
C ALA A 572 -36.07 -18.73 -7.39
N PHE A 573 -35.03 -17.92 -7.28
CA PHE A 573 -34.83 -17.01 -6.15
C PHE A 573 -35.90 -15.90 -6.13
N MET A 574 -36.18 -15.27 -7.24
CA MET A 574 -37.17 -14.19 -7.31
C MET A 574 -38.61 -14.68 -7.09
N ARG A 575 -38.91 -15.92 -7.45
CA ARG A 575 -40.22 -16.55 -7.10
C ARG A 575 -40.34 -16.93 -5.61
N GLY A 576 -39.25 -16.92 -4.84
CA GLY A 576 -39.20 -17.34 -3.45
C GLY A 576 -39.27 -18.86 -3.26
N ASP A 577 -38.72 -19.62 -4.24
CA ASP A 577 -38.59 -21.08 -4.14
C ASP A 577 -37.27 -21.43 -3.41
N THR A 578 -36.24 -20.57 -3.57
CA THR A 578 -34.90 -20.80 -3.04
C THR A 578 -34.44 -19.64 -2.15
N CYS A 579 -33.49 -19.95 -1.28
CA CYS A 579 -32.80 -18.96 -0.42
C CYS A 579 -31.30 -19.09 -0.48
N ILE A 580 -30.61 -18.02 -0.05
CA ILE A 580 -29.16 -17.98 0.21
C ILE A 580 -28.96 -17.83 1.71
N LEU A 581 -28.00 -18.56 2.29
CA LEU A 581 -27.71 -18.47 3.72
C LEU A 581 -26.45 -17.67 3.97
N TYR A 582 -26.47 -16.84 5.00
CA TYR A 582 -25.28 -16.21 5.53
C TYR A 582 -24.51 -17.19 6.39
N ARG A 583 -23.25 -17.47 6.02
CA ARG A 583 -22.43 -18.54 6.60
C ARG A 583 -21.83 -18.19 7.97
N ASP A 584 -21.66 -16.92 8.28
CA ASP A 584 -21.11 -16.42 9.56
C ASP A 584 -19.75 -17.03 9.94
N GLY A 585 -18.91 -17.28 8.96
CA GLY A 585 -17.59 -17.90 9.17
C GLY A 585 -17.60 -19.36 9.59
N LEU A 586 -18.78 -20.04 9.53
CA LEU A 586 -18.89 -21.48 9.80
C LEU A 586 -18.21 -22.30 8.71
N ASP A 587 -17.72 -23.48 9.04
CA ASP A 587 -16.99 -24.37 8.13
C ASP A 587 -17.92 -25.17 7.19
N PHE A 588 -18.92 -24.48 6.59
CA PHE A 588 -19.78 -25.07 5.57
C PHE A 588 -19.34 -24.71 4.17
N THR A 589 -19.43 -25.67 3.28
CA THR A 589 -19.27 -25.52 1.85
C THR A 589 -20.62 -25.65 1.13
N SER A 590 -20.71 -25.23 -0.14
CA SER A 590 -21.93 -25.40 -0.93
C SER A 590 -22.39 -26.87 -0.96
N SER A 591 -21.47 -27.83 -0.99
CA SER A 591 -21.79 -29.26 -0.99
C SER A 591 -22.43 -29.78 0.31
N ASP A 592 -22.23 -29.11 1.42
CA ASP A 592 -22.80 -29.51 2.72
C ASP A 592 -24.30 -29.14 2.83
N VAL A 593 -24.73 -28.16 2.05
CA VAL A 593 -26.08 -27.62 2.04
C VAL A 593 -26.85 -27.90 0.75
N GLU A 594 -26.19 -28.39 -0.29
CA GLU A 594 -26.80 -28.71 -1.59
C GLU A 594 -27.91 -29.73 -1.46
N GLY A 595 -29.08 -29.40 -1.99
CA GLY A 595 -30.29 -30.26 -1.96
C GLY A 595 -30.99 -30.33 -0.60
N LYS A 596 -30.54 -29.52 0.37
CA LYS A 596 -31.26 -29.38 1.66
C LYS A 596 -32.28 -28.25 1.58
N GLU A 597 -33.26 -28.36 2.48
CA GLU A 597 -34.31 -27.37 2.66
C GLU A 597 -34.24 -26.77 4.06
N VAL A 598 -34.67 -25.55 4.20
CA VAL A 598 -34.84 -24.88 5.50
C VAL A 598 -36.28 -24.44 5.67
N THR A 599 -36.91 -24.86 6.77
CA THR A 599 -38.25 -24.43 7.13
C THR A 599 -38.14 -23.21 8.04
N CYS A 600 -38.90 -22.18 7.71
CA CYS A 600 -39.00 -20.95 8.51
C CYS A 600 -40.42 -20.84 9.05
N ALA A 601 -40.57 -20.42 10.30
CA ALA A 601 -41.81 -20.02 10.91
C ALA A 601 -41.80 -18.52 11.20
N GLU A 602 -42.92 -17.86 11.02
CA GLU A 602 -43.06 -16.45 11.39
C GLU A 602 -43.00 -16.29 12.90
N TYR A 603 -42.18 -15.36 13.44
CA TYR A 603 -42.00 -15.21 14.88
C TYR A 603 -43.30 -14.84 15.59
N SER A 604 -44.14 -13.99 14.98
CA SER A 604 -45.44 -13.57 15.50
C SER A 604 -46.51 -14.63 15.38
N ASN A 605 -46.36 -15.60 14.46
CA ASN A 605 -47.30 -16.68 14.21
C ASN A 605 -46.57 -17.99 13.84
N PRO A 606 -46.08 -18.76 14.81
CA PRO A 606 -45.24 -19.94 14.53
C PRO A 606 -45.93 -21.07 13.74
N GLU A 607 -47.27 -21.02 13.60
CA GLU A 607 -48.01 -21.97 12.74
C GLU A 607 -47.88 -21.61 11.24
N HIS A 608 -47.54 -20.36 10.92
CA HIS A 608 -47.32 -19.91 9.56
C HIS A 608 -45.89 -20.25 9.15
N THR A 609 -45.73 -21.32 8.38
CA THR A 609 -44.41 -21.84 7.95
C THR A 609 -44.24 -21.79 6.45
N LYS A 610 -43.02 -21.63 6.00
CA LYS A 610 -42.59 -21.74 4.61
C LYS A 610 -41.24 -22.44 4.54
N THR A 611 -41.13 -23.35 3.57
CA THR A 611 -39.87 -24.06 3.34
C THR A 611 -39.19 -23.53 2.06
N PHE A 612 -37.92 -23.28 2.13
CA PHE A 612 -37.08 -22.84 1.02
C PHE A 612 -36.02 -23.89 0.71
N SER A 613 -35.75 -24.11 -0.55
CA SER A 613 -34.57 -24.89 -0.98
C SER A 613 -33.30 -24.02 -0.86
N ILE A 614 -32.26 -24.54 -0.23
CA ILE A 614 -31.00 -23.80 -0.06
C ILE A 614 -30.23 -23.85 -1.36
N ALA A 615 -29.98 -22.67 -1.97
CA ALA A 615 -29.33 -22.55 -3.26
C ALA A 615 -27.89 -22.03 -3.18
N GLY A 616 -27.47 -21.42 -2.08
CA GLY A 616 -26.12 -20.91 -1.95
C GLY A 616 -25.73 -20.44 -0.54
N LEU A 617 -24.44 -20.19 -0.36
CA LEU A 617 -23.87 -19.64 0.87
C LEU A 617 -23.14 -18.34 0.56
N THR A 618 -23.24 -17.34 1.44
CA THR A 618 -22.51 -16.07 1.35
C THR A 618 -21.83 -15.72 2.66
N ASP A 619 -20.70 -15.03 2.57
CA ASP A 619 -20.03 -14.36 3.70
C ASP A 619 -20.23 -12.84 3.66
N ASP A 620 -21.06 -12.32 2.75
CA ASP A 620 -21.31 -10.89 2.64
C ASP A 620 -22.18 -10.40 3.80
N ASN A 621 -21.54 -9.73 4.75
CA ASN A 621 -22.17 -9.21 5.95
C ASN A 621 -23.10 -8.01 5.70
N TYR A 622 -23.11 -7.44 4.49
CA TYR A 622 -24.06 -6.39 4.12
C TYR A 622 -25.51 -6.89 4.25
N TYR A 623 -25.75 -8.16 3.91
CA TYR A 623 -27.06 -8.80 3.92
C TYR A 623 -27.38 -9.51 5.24
N THR A 624 -26.85 -9.06 6.36
CA THR A 624 -27.21 -9.57 7.68
C THR A 624 -27.36 -8.44 8.70
N ALA A 625 -28.27 -8.60 9.64
CA ALA A 625 -28.43 -7.72 10.78
C ALA A 625 -27.50 -8.10 11.95
N LEU A 626 -26.88 -9.28 11.91
CA LEU A 626 -26.11 -9.88 13.02
C LEU A 626 -26.94 -9.93 14.32
N VAL A 627 -28.18 -10.33 14.20
CA VAL A 627 -29.16 -10.39 15.30
C VAL A 627 -29.77 -11.77 15.37
N GLY A 628 -29.88 -12.31 16.57
CA GLY A 628 -30.46 -13.61 16.82
C GLY A 628 -29.49 -14.76 16.55
N TYR A 629 -30.04 -15.96 16.52
CA TYR A 629 -29.32 -17.18 16.21
C TYR A 629 -29.21 -17.39 14.70
N PRO A 630 -28.27 -18.16 14.21
CA PRO A 630 -28.20 -18.51 12.79
C PRO A 630 -29.18 -19.61 12.41
N PRO A 631 -29.41 -19.85 11.10
CA PRO A 631 -28.88 -19.11 9.97
C PRO A 631 -29.66 -17.84 9.66
N THR A 632 -28.96 -16.76 9.22
CA THR A 632 -29.65 -15.67 8.53
C THR A 632 -30.02 -16.12 7.12
N ILE A 633 -31.28 -15.96 6.76
CA ILE A 633 -31.87 -16.44 5.51
C ILE A 633 -32.12 -15.26 4.58
N ILE A 634 -31.52 -15.28 3.39
CA ILE A 634 -31.67 -14.24 2.38
C ILE A 634 -32.59 -14.74 1.28
N VAL A 635 -33.67 -13.99 1.02
CA VAL A 635 -34.71 -14.30 0.04
C VAL A 635 -35.01 -13.06 -0.82
N SER A 636 -35.85 -13.20 -1.85
CA SER A 636 -36.34 -12.03 -2.57
C SER A 636 -37.26 -11.16 -1.68
N GLU A 637 -37.22 -9.85 -1.92
CA GLU A 637 -38.10 -8.89 -1.23
C GLU A 637 -39.55 -9.30 -1.30
N GLN A 638 -40.01 -9.80 -2.46
CA GLN A 638 -41.38 -10.28 -2.63
C GLN A 638 -41.69 -11.48 -1.72
N ALA A 639 -40.76 -12.45 -1.68
CA ALA A 639 -40.96 -13.66 -0.85
C ALA A 639 -40.99 -13.33 0.63
N LEU A 640 -40.20 -12.36 1.10
CA LEU A 640 -40.23 -11.90 2.48
C LEU A 640 -41.54 -11.16 2.80
N LYS A 641 -41.98 -10.23 1.95
CA LYS A 641 -43.24 -9.47 2.12
C LYS A 641 -44.50 -10.32 2.06
N GLU A 642 -44.46 -11.42 1.31
CA GLU A 642 -45.56 -12.41 1.28
C GLU A 642 -45.60 -13.30 2.52
N PHE A 643 -44.43 -13.54 3.13
CA PHE A 643 -44.28 -14.41 4.29
C PHE A 643 -44.46 -13.68 5.62
N ALA A 644 -43.80 -12.54 5.82
CA ALA A 644 -43.82 -11.82 7.09
C ALA A 644 -44.95 -10.79 7.13
N ALA A 645 -45.70 -10.76 8.25
CA ALA A 645 -46.81 -9.81 8.44
C ALA A 645 -46.35 -8.36 8.60
N GLU A 646 -45.19 -8.13 9.25
CA GLU A 646 -44.66 -6.81 9.53
C GLU A 646 -43.15 -6.72 9.14
N PRO A 647 -42.84 -6.75 7.84
CA PRO A 647 -41.46 -6.57 7.41
C PRO A 647 -40.99 -5.15 7.65
N MET A 648 -39.81 -4.98 8.23
CA MET A 648 -39.17 -3.66 8.46
C MET A 648 -38.13 -3.34 7.43
N LEU A 649 -38.12 -2.11 6.94
CA LEU A 649 -37.02 -1.63 6.10
C LEU A 649 -35.76 -1.48 6.96
N PHE A 650 -34.76 -2.30 6.67
CA PHE A 650 -33.51 -2.37 7.42
C PHE A 650 -32.45 -1.42 6.87
N LYS A 651 -32.21 -1.50 5.56
CA LYS A 651 -31.20 -0.66 4.87
C LYS A 651 -31.75 -0.10 3.58
N MET A 652 -31.19 1.03 3.20
CA MET A 652 -31.31 1.60 1.86
C MET A 652 -29.90 1.81 1.31
N GLY A 653 -29.54 1.09 0.25
CA GLY A 653 -28.33 1.33 -0.52
C GLY A 653 -28.63 2.31 -1.65
N ILE A 654 -27.96 3.44 -1.68
CA ILE A 654 -28.27 4.55 -2.60
C ILE A 654 -27.12 4.74 -3.58
N TYR A 655 -27.47 4.82 -4.88
CA TYR A 655 -26.57 5.24 -5.95
C TYR A 655 -26.96 6.65 -6.42
N TYR A 656 -25.94 7.50 -6.58
CA TYR A 656 -26.12 8.83 -7.14
C TYR A 656 -26.01 8.82 -8.69
N GLU A 657 -26.58 9.82 -9.37
CA GLU A 657 -26.37 10.02 -10.81
C GLU A 657 -24.90 10.31 -11.12
N GLU A 658 -24.26 11.14 -10.28
CA GLU A 658 -22.82 11.42 -10.31
C GLU A 658 -22.18 10.94 -9.00
N THR A 659 -21.25 10.01 -9.07
CA THR A 659 -20.54 9.49 -7.90
C THR A 659 -19.77 10.61 -7.18
N TYR A 660 -19.85 10.66 -5.86
CA TYR A 660 -19.29 11.70 -4.99
C TYR A 660 -19.99 13.07 -5.12
N ASP A 661 -21.29 13.09 -5.39
CA ASP A 661 -22.10 14.31 -5.43
C ASP A 661 -22.52 14.75 -4.03
N GLN A 662 -21.75 15.71 -3.47
CA GLN A 662 -22.01 16.28 -2.14
C GLN A 662 -23.36 16.98 -2.05
N GLU A 663 -23.83 17.64 -3.13
CA GLU A 663 -25.11 18.34 -3.08
C GLU A 663 -26.30 17.37 -2.98
N THR A 664 -26.18 16.21 -3.60
CA THR A 664 -27.18 15.13 -3.49
C THR A 664 -27.17 14.54 -2.10
N GLU A 665 -25.96 14.26 -1.54
CA GLU A 665 -25.81 13.74 -0.18
C GLU A 665 -26.40 14.69 0.87
N ASP A 666 -26.05 15.98 0.80
CA ASP A 666 -26.58 17.00 1.73
C ASP A 666 -28.12 17.08 1.70
N ARG A 667 -28.75 16.89 0.51
CA ARG A 667 -30.21 16.83 0.39
C ARG A 667 -30.79 15.61 1.08
N ILE A 668 -30.21 14.44 0.85
CA ILE A 668 -30.65 13.19 1.46
C ILE A 668 -30.52 13.28 2.99
N LEU A 669 -29.37 13.76 3.49
CA LEU A 669 -29.15 13.96 4.93
C LEU A 669 -30.16 14.92 5.53
N GLY A 670 -30.49 16.03 4.83
CA GLY A 670 -31.53 16.97 5.26
C GLY A 670 -32.93 16.32 5.34
N GLU A 671 -33.29 15.46 4.39
CA GLU A 671 -34.56 14.73 4.41
C GLU A 671 -34.59 13.70 5.56
N LEU A 672 -33.47 13.03 5.82
CA LEU A 672 -33.37 12.07 6.94
C LEU A 672 -33.41 12.78 8.31
N GLU A 673 -32.85 13.98 8.45
CA GLU A 673 -32.93 14.75 9.71
C GLU A 673 -34.37 15.12 10.09
N GLU A 674 -35.28 15.22 9.12
CA GLU A 674 -36.69 15.47 9.38
C GLU A 674 -37.45 14.25 9.93
N LEU A 675 -36.88 13.05 9.82
CA LEU A 675 -37.45 11.84 10.38
C LEU A 675 -37.32 11.81 11.91
N SER A 676 -38.39 11.47 12.61
CA SER A 676 -38.41 11.44 14.07
C SER A 676 -37.42 10.47 14.73
N GLY A 677 -36.95 9.50 13.97
CA GLY A 677 -36.00 8.48 14.39
C GLY A 677 -34.57 8.67 13.89
N TYR A 678 -34.22 9.85 13.42
CA TYR A 678 -32.89 10.12 12.85
C TYR A 678 -31.71 9.64 13.72
N ARG A 679 -31.83 9.74 15.04
CA ARG A 679 -30.81 9.27 15.99
C ARG A 679 -30.67 7.76 16.05
N ASP A 680 -31.68 7.05 15.61
CA ASP A 680 -31.72 5.58 15.54
C ASP A 680 -31.27 5.07 14.15
N LEU A 681 -30.74 5.98 13.29
CA LEU A 681 -30.17 5.66 11.99
C LEU A 681 -28.66 5.76 12.05
N SER A 682 -27.98 4.85 11.34
CA SER A 682 -26.57 4.98 10.99
C SER A 682 -26.41 5.16 9.49
N MET A 683 -25.37 5.87 9.10
CA MET A 683 -25.08 6.18 7.71
C MET A 683 -23.62 5.88 7.41
N GLU A 684 -23.38 5.22 6.29
CA GLU A 684 -22.06 5.02 5.72
C GLU A 684 -21.98 5.74 4.38
N SER A 685 -21.22 6.82 4.35
CA SER A 685 -21.03 7.66 3.16
C SER A 685 -19.72 7.34 2.46
N LYS A 686 -19.79 7.15 1.15
CA LYS A 686 -18.62 7.03 0.28
C LYS A 686 -17.78 8.29 0.26
N ILE A 687 -18.41 9.46 0.42
CA ILE A 687 -17.75 10.76 0.50
C ILE A 687 -16.98 10.89 1.82
N ASP A 688 -17.61 10.59 2.96
CA ASP A 688 -16.98 10.64 4.27
C ASP A 688 -15.83 9.64 4.38
N LEU A 689 -16.02 8.44 3.84
CA LEU A 689 -14.96 7.43 3.77
C LEU A 689 -13.77 7.94 2.94
N MET A 690 -14.06 8.56 1.78
CA MET A 690 -13.02 9.15 0.93
C MET A 690 -12.29 10.29 1.66
N GLU A 691 -13.01 11.15 2.38
CA GLU A 691 -12.40 12.25 3.14
C GLU A 691 -11.55 11.72 4.30
N THR A 692 -12.05 10.74 5.04
CA THR A 692 -11.30 10.06 6.11
C THR A 692 -10.00 9.45 5.58
N ILE A 693 -10.07 8.75 4.44
CA ILE A 693 -8.89 8.18 3.79
C ILE A 693 -7.96 9.29 3.27
N ARG A 694 -8.51 10.35 2.69
CA ARG A 694 -7.75 11.50 2.21
C ARG A 694 -7.02 12.22 3.34
N GLU A 695 -7.67 12.42 4.47
CA GLU A 695 -7.04 12.95 5.68
C GLU A 695 -5.92 12.03 6.21
N ALA A 696 -6.19 10.73 6.26
CA ALA A 696 -5.20 9.74 6.65
C ALA A 696 -4.00 9.66 5.68
N GLN A 697 -4.25 9.81 4.37
CA GLN A 697 -3.20 9.89 3.35
C GLN A 697 -2.44 11.21 3.38
N GLY A 698 -3.05 12.29 3.86
CA GLY A 698 -2.44 13.61 3.98
C GLY A 698 -1.69 14.04 2.72
N ASN A 699 -0.42 14.41 2.87
CA ASN A 699 0.42 14.89 1.78
C ASN A 699 1.17 13.80 0.99
N MET A 700 0.82 12.53 1.13
CA MET A 700 1.48 11.40 0.44
C MET A 700 1.57 11.60 -1.07
N MET A 701 0.49 12.08 -1.70
CA MET A 701 0.44 12.36 -3.13
C MET A 701 1.43 13.46 -3.54
N LEU A 702 1.63 14.47 -2.71
CA LEU A 702 2.55 15.58 -2.97
C LEU A 702 4.01 15.11 -2.89
N VAL A 703 4.32 14.25 -1.93
CA VAL A 703 5.67 13.63 -1.80
C VAL A 703 5.95 12.70 -2.97
N GLY A 704 4.98 11.85 -3.32
CA GLY A 704 5.07 10.97 -4.48
C GLY A 704 5.31 11.77 -5.77
N THR A 705 4.57 12.85 -5.97
CA THR A 705 4.73 13.76 -7.10
C THR A 705 6.12 14.42 -7.11
N GLY A 706 6.65 14.80 -5.95
CA GLY A 706 8.01 15.32 -5.81
C GLY A 706 9.09 14.33 -6.24
N LEU A 707 8.99 13.07 -5.80
CA LEU A 707 9.88 11.99 -6.23
C LEU A 707 9.80 11.74 -7.74
N VAL A 708 8.60 11.69 -8.28
CA VAL A 708 8.35 11.55 -9.71
C VAL A 708 8.99 12.70 -10.50
N PHE A 709 8.86 13.94 -10.02
CA PHE A 709 9.47 15.11 -10.66
C PHE A 709 11.00 15.03 -10.69
N ILE A 710 11.64 14.61 -9.59
CA ILE A 710 13.10 14.43 -9.53
C ILE A 710 13.57 13.37 -10.54
N LEU A 711 12.83 12.26 -10.66
CA LEU A 711 13.15 11.20 -11.63
C LEU A 711 12.96 11.64 -13.07
N ALA A 712 11.91 12.41 -13.34
CA ALA A 712 11.71 13.03 -14.65
C ALA A 712 12.88 13.96 -15.03
N LEU A 713 13.39 14.76 -14.09
CA LEU A 713 14.56 15.62 -14.31
C LEU A 713 15.80 14.82 -14.72
N ILE A 714 16.02 13.62 -14.19
CA ILE A 714 17.14 12.76 -14.59
C ILE A 714 16.99 12.34 -16.05
N GLY A 715 15.82 11.89 -16.46
CA GLY A 715 15.54 11.51 -17.86
C GLY A 715 15.77 12.68 -18.81
N ILE A 716 15.27 13.85 -18.45
CA ILE A 716 15.44 15.11 -19.18
C ILE A 716 16.92 15.50 -19.32
N MET A 717 17.65 15.49 -18.20
CA MET A 717 19.07 15.83 -18.17
C MET A 717 19.90 14.88 -19.04
N ASN A 718 19.55 13.59 -19.06
CA ASN A 718 20.19 12.62 -19.91
C ASN A 718 20.00 12.95 -21.40
N TYR A 719 18.79 13.28 -21.82
CA TYR A 719 18.53 13.64 -23.21
C TYR A 719 19.20 14.95 -23.61
N ILE A 720 19.09 15.99 -22.79
CA ILE A 720 19.76 17.29 -23.04
C ILE A 720 21.26 17.09 -23.25
N ASN A 721 21.90 16.32 -22.36
CA ASN A 721 23.33 16.05 -22.48
C ASN A 721 23.70 15.27 -23.76
N THR A 722 22.89 14.25 -24.07
CA THR A 722 23.10 13.48 -25.31
C THR A 722 22.86 14.31 -26.54
N SER A 723 21.86 15.15 -26.54
CA SER A 723 21.57 16.08 -27.65
C SER A 723 22.69 17.09 -27.87
N ILE A 724 23.18 17.72 -26.80
CA ILE A 724 24.34 18.64 -26.86
C ILE A 724 25.56 17.93 -27.45
N SER A 725 25.87 16.73 -26.94
CA SER A 725 27.02 15.97 -27.42
C SER A 725 26.86 15.49 -28.88
N SER A 726 25.62 15.14 -29.28
CA SER A 726 25.34 14.76 -30.67
C SER A 726 25.55 15.92 -31.62
N VAL A 727 25.08 17.12 -31.27
CA VAL A 727 25.29 18.32 -32.07
C VAL A 727 26.79 18.70 -32.13
N GLN A 728 27.51 18.61 -30.96
CA GLN A 728 28.95 18.88 -30.92
C GLN A 728 29.75 17.98 -31.85
N ASN A 729 29.50 16.69 -31.83
CA ASN A 729 30.23 15.71 -32.63
C ASN A 729 29.96 15.85 -34.14
N ARG A 730 28.91 16.58 -34.51
CA ARG A 730 28.47 16.79 -35.90
C ARG A 730 28.68 18.24 -36.39
N LEU A 731 29.38 19.05 -35.60
CA LEU A 731 29.54 20.48 -35.91
C LEU A 731 30.12 20.67 -37.29
N VAL A 732 31.13 19.87 -37.69
CA VAL A 732 31.75 19.91 -39.02
C VAL A 732 30.76 19.51 -40.10
N GLU A 733 29.98 18.40 -39.91
CA GLU A 733 28.97 17.95 -40.86
C GLU A 733 27.90 19.04 -41.08
N LEU A 734 27.43 19.65 -39.99
CA LEU A 734 26.47 20.76 -40.04
C LEU A 734 27.06 22.00 -40.74
N SER A 735 28.35 22.32 -40.50
CA SER A 735 28.99 23.43 -41.14
C SER A 735 29.23 23.19 -42.65
N VAL A 736 29.47 21.93 -43.03
CA VAL A 736 29.55 21.54 -44.46
C VAL A 736 28.19 21.67 -45.13
N LEU A 737 27.09 21.25 -44.47
CA LEU A 737 25.76 21.44 -45.00
C LEU A 737 25.38 22.91 -45.15
N GLU A 738 25.81 23.76 -44.21
CA GLU A 738 25.66 25.22 -44.30
C GLU A 738 26.46 25.79 -45.48
N SER A 739 27.71 25.33 -45.71
CA SER A 739 28.53 25.78 -46.84
C SER A 739 28.00 25.32 -48.20
N ILE A 740 27.25 24.23 -48.29
CA ILE A 740 26.57 23.75 -49.52
C ILE A 740 25.23 24.51 -49.76
N GLY A 741 24.86 25.45 -48.86
CA GLY A 741 23.68 26.27 -49.02
C GLY A 741 22.44 25.87 -48.25
N MET A 742 22.59 24.99 -47.23
CA MET A 742 21.48 24.69 -46.33
C MET A 742 21.20 25.90 -45.43
N THR A 743 19.96 26.41 -45.47
CA THR A 743 19.59 27.57 -44.65
C THR A 743 19.43 27.22 -43.18
N ASP A 744 19.60 28.18 -42.28
CA ASP A 744 19.35 28.05 -40.84
C ASP A 744 17.97 27.46 -40.52
N ARG A 745 16.95 27.85 -41.30
CA ARG A 745 15.59 27.34 -41.11
C ARG A 745 15.48 25.84 -41.46
N GLN A 746 16.15 25.41 -42.50
CA GLN A 746 16.21 24.00 -42.89
C GLN A 746 16.98 23.15 -41.87
N MET A 747 18.07 23.68 -41.33
CA MET A 747 18.88 23.02 -40.30
C MET A 747 18.06 22.85 -38.98
N LYS A 748 17.34 23.91 -38.57
CA LYS A 748 16.43 23.83 -37.43
C LYS A 748 15.37 22.76 -37.60
N TRP A 749 14.69 22.73 -38.73
CA TRP A 749 13.68 21.73 -39.03
C TRP A 749 14.22 20.30 -39.06
N MET A 750 15.46 20.11 -39.57
CA MET A 750 16.12 18.81 -39.55
C MET A 750 16.39 18.33 -38.13
N LEU A 751 16.91 19.20 -37.24
CA LEU A 751 17.15 18.86 -35.84
C LEU A 751 15.87 18.63 -35.05
N LEU A 752 14.83 19.39 -35.32
CA LEU A 752 13.49 19.15 -34.74
C LEU A 752 12.90 17.79 -35.15
N LEU A 753 13.02 17.40 -36.41
CA LEU A 753 12.61 16.09 -36.91
C LEU A 753 13.41 14.94 -36.31
N GLU A 754 14.73 15.15 -36.09
CA GLU A 754 15.53 14.16 -35.33
C GLU A 754 15.03 13.99 -33.89
N GLY A 755 14.75 15.10 -33.20
CA GLY A 755 14.18 15.08 -31.86
C GLY A 755 12.83 14.35 -31.79
N LEU A 756 11.96 14.62 -32.76
CA LEU A 756 10.66 13.96 -32.88
C LEU A 756 10.80 12.44 -33.07
N LEU A 757 11.75 11.99 -33.88
CA LEU A 757 12.00 10.56 -34.07
C LEU A 757 12.58 9.88 -32.83
N TYR A 758 13.42 10.58 -32.05
CA TYR A 758 13.88 10.09 -30.74
C TYR A 758 12.72 9.97 -29.74
N ALA A 759 11.86 10.99 -29.67
CA ALA A 759 10.68 10.97 -28.82
C ALA A 759 9.72 9.83 -29.20
N ALA A 760 9.40 9.69 -30.48
CA ALA A 760 8.52 8.62 -30.96
C ALA A 760 9.08 7.21 -30.69
N GLY A 761 10.40 7.02 -30.90
CA GLY A 761 11.04 5.74 -30.62
C GLY A 761 11.11 5.41 -29.14
N SER A 762 11.38 6.38 -28.28
CA SER A 762 11.35 6.17 -26.82
C SER A 762 9.95 5.92 -26.29
N LEU A 763 8.94 6.62 -26.82
CA LEU A 763 7.53 6.36 -26.51
C LEU A 763 7.09 4.94 -26.85
N LEU A 764 7.50 4.46 -28.04
CA LEU A 764 7.16 3.09 -28.45
C LEU A 764 7.74 2.05 -27.46
N ILE A 765 8.99 2.26 -27.01
CA ILE A 765 9.62 1.40 -26.01
C ILE A 765 8.89 1.50 -24.67
N THR A 766 8.50 2.71 -24.25
CA THR A 766 7.77 2.92 -22.99
C THR A 766 6.39 2.25 -23.02
N MET A 767 5.65 2.42 -24.13
CA MET A 767 4.30 1.82 -24.28
C MET A 767 4.31 0.30 -24.46
N THR A 768 5.48 -0.30 -24.72
CA THR A 768 5.62 -1.76 -24.80
C THR A 768 6.34 -2.31 -23.57
N ALA A 769 7.67 -2.28 -23.56
CA ALA A 769 8.48 -2.81 -22.49
C ALA A 769 8.31 -2.04 -21.16
N GLY A 770 8.18 -0.70 -21.23
CA GLY A 770 7.98 0.13 -20.05
C GLY A 770 6.66 -0.17 -19.33
N LEU A 771 5.57 -0.31 -20.09
CA LEU A 771 4.26 -0.64 -19.52
C LEU A 771 4.24 -2.05 -18.92
N ALA A 772 4.89 -3.02 -19.58
CA ALA A 772 5.00 -4.39 -19.05
C ALA A 772 5.76 -4.43 -17.71
N VAL A 773 6.87 -3.69 -17.60
CA VAL A 773 7.63 -3.59 -16.34
C VAL A 773 6.82 -2.85 -15.28
N THR A 774 6.10 -1.78 -15.65
CA THR A 774 5.21 -1.04 -14.74
C THR A 774 4.13 -1.97 -14.19
N TYR A 775 3.49 -2.76 -15.04
CA TYR A 775 2.49 -3.75 -14.62
C TYR A 775 3.05 -4.78 -13.65
N GLY A 776 4.24 -5.33 -13.94
CA GLY A 776 4.89 -6.30 -13.04
C GLY A 776 5.23 -5.73 -11.66
N ILE A 777 5.76 -4.49 -11.61
CA ILE A 777 6.04 -3.82 -10.33
C ILE A 777 4.73 -3.47 -9.61
N PHE A 778 3.72 -3.01 -10.35
CA PHE A 778 2.40 -2.71 -9.80
C PHE A 778 1.80 -3.94 -9.13
N GLN A 779 1.75 -5.07 -9.82
CA GLN A 779 1.23 -6.33 -9.25
C GLN A 779 1.97 -6.75 -7.97
N SER A 780 3.31 -6.57 -7.95
CA SER A 780 4.12 -6.90 -6.77
C SER A 780 3.86 -5.96 -5.57
N MET A 781 3.43 -4.73 -5.82
CA MET A 781 3.22 -3.71 -4.78
C MET A 781 1.74 -3.42 -4.49
N ASN A 782 0.83 -4.08 -5.21
CA ASN A 782 -0.62 -3.89 -5.09
C ASN A 782 -1.21 -4.80 -4.01
N TYR A 783 -0.95 -4.49 -2.76
CA TYR A 783 -1.50 -5.24 -1.61
C TYR A 783 -2.98 -4.93 -1.32
N ARG A 784 -3.54 -3.90 -1.97
CA ARG A 784 -4.93 -3.46 -1.78
C ARG A 784 -5.90 -3.91 -2.88
N GLY A 785 -5.44 -4.73 -3.83
CA GLY A 785 -6.31 -5.23 -4.91
C GLY A 785 -6.78 -4.17 -5.91
N ALA A 786 -6.16 -2.97 -5.93
CA ALA A 786 -6.58 -1.90 -6.84
C ALA A 786 -6.46 -2.33 -8.32
N PRO A 787 -7.40 -1.96 -9.19
CA PRO A 787 -7.30 -2.26 -10.60
C PRO A 787 -6.12 -1.52 -11.24
N PHE A 788 -5.46 -2.15 -12.22
CA PHE A 788 -4.39 -1.51 -12.96
C PHE A 788 -4.93 -0.44 -13.89
N ALA A 789 -4.87 0.81 -13.47
CA ALA A 789 -5.27 1.97 -14.25
C ALA A 789 -4.09 2.93 -14.44
N VAL A 790 -3.80 3.28 -15.69
CA VAL A 790 -2.76 4.26 -16.01
C VAL A 790 -3.39 5.65 -16.01
N PRO A 791 -2.93 6.59 -15.15
CA PRO A 791 -3.50 7.93 -15.08
C PRO A 791 -3.22 8.71 -16.37
N VAL A 792 -4.29 9.02 -17.11
CA VAL A 792 -4.21 9.62 -18.46
C VAL A 792 -3.60 11.01 -18.45
N LEU A 793 -4.00 11.88 -17.51
CA LEU A 793 -3.54 13.27 -17.47
C LEU A 793 -2.04 13.39 -17.19
N PRO A 794 -1.45 12.76 -16.14
CA PRO A 794 -0.01 12.75 -15.93
C PRO A 794 0.76 12.13 -17.10
N LEU A 795 0.22 11.06 -17.71
CA LEU A 795 0.84 10.42 -18.87
C LEU A 795 0.94 11.37 -20.06
N VAL A 796 -0.16 12.05 -20.40
CA VAL A 796 -0.20 13.03 -21.49
C VAL A 796 0.74 14.19 -21.21
N CYS A 797 0.76 14.72 -20.00
CA CYS A 797 1.70 15.76 -19.57
C CYS A 797 3.17 15.31 -19.69
N GLY A 798 3.49 14.10 -19.24
CA GLY A 798 4.82 13.52 -19.35
C GLY A 798 5.27 13.34 -20.81
N ILE A 799 4.39 12.86 -21.66
CA ILE A 799 4.61 12.73 -23.12
C ILE A 799 4.86 14.11 -23.74
N ALA A 800 4.03 15.10 -23.43
CA ALA A 800 4.16 16.47 -23.95
C ALA A 800 5.50 17.09 -23.54
N VAL A 801 5.92 16.95 -22.30
CA VAL A 801 7.20 17.41 -21.78
C VAL A 801 8.37 16.73 -22.51
N VAL A 802 8.32 15.42 -22.72
CA VAL A 802 9.36 14.68 -23.47
C VAL A 802 9.43 15.18 -24.92
N PHE A 803 8.31 15.36 -25.61
CA PHE A 803 8.30 15.92 -26.94
C PHE A 803 8.90 17.33 -27.00
N LEU A 804 8.48 18.19 -26.09
CA LEU A 804 8.98 19.58 -26.00
C LEU A 804 10.50 19.61 -25.83
N ILE A 805 11.03 18.78 -24.92
CA ILE A 805 12.47 18.73 -24.63
C ILE A 805 13.22 18.08 -25.79
N CYS A 806 12.70 17.03 -26.40
CA CYS A 806 13.31 16.37 -27.55
C CYS A 806 13.39 17.30 -28.77
N MET A 807 12.44 18.20 -28.91
CA MET A 807 12.47 19.21 -29.98
C MET A 807 13.38 20.40 -29.64
N THR A 808 13.32 20.91 -28.42
CA THR A 808 14.02 22.16 -28.05
C THR A 808 15.52 21.98 -27.74
N ALA A 809 15.91 20.87 -27.09
CA ALA A 809 17.28 20.64 -26.66
C ALA A 809 18.30 20.62 -27.84
N PRO A 810 18.07 19.92 -28.97
CA PRO A 810 18.99 19.96 -30.14
C PRO A 810 19.09 21.36 -30.73
N PHE A 811 17.98 22.08 -30.73
CA PHE A 811 17.94 23.44 -31.26
C PHE A 811 18.73 24.43 -30.40
N ILE A 812 18.57 24.39 -29.08
CA ILE A 812 19.32 25.23 -28.14
C ILE A 812 20.82 24.92 -28.21
N ALA A 813 21.17 23.64 -28.28
CA ALA A 813 22.55 23.20 -28.42
C ALA A 813 23.17 23.74 -29.72
N TRP A 814 22.51 23.62 -30.86
CA TRP A 814 22.92 24.13 -32.13
C TRP A 814 23.07 25.64 -32.10
N LYS A 815 22.07 26.39 -31.64
CA LYS A 815 22.12 27.88 -31.60
C LYS A 815 23.27 28.40 -30.75
N LYS A 816 23.61 27.73 -29.63
CA LYS A 816 24.73 28.09 -28.77
C LYS A 816 26.06 27.85 -29.43
N MET A 817 26.20 26.75 -30.20
CA MET A 817 27.46 26.38 -30.83
C MET A 817 27.73 27.20 -32.11
N MET A 818 26.70 27.45 -32.90
CA MET A 818 26.82 28.24 -34.14
C MET A 818 27.14 29.71 -33.86
N LYS A 819 26.78 30.25 -32.71
CA LYS A 819 27.13 31.62 -32.29
C LYS A 819 28.54 31.76 -31.74
N GLN A 820 29.21 30.68 -31.31
CA GLN A 820 30.53 30.77 -30.65
C GLN A 820 31.73 30.82 -31.60
N HIS A 821 31.60 30.35 -32.84
CA HIS A 821 32.72 30.26 -33.80
C HIS A 821 32.23 30.63 -35.20
N SER A 822 33.10 31.31 -35.97
CA SER A 822 32.87 31.60 -37.39
C SER A 822 32.84 30.29 -38.22
N LEU A 823 32.22 30.30 -39.42
CA LEU A 823 32.12 29.11 -40.28
C LEU A 823 33.51 28.54 -40.59
N ILE A 824 34.52 29.39 -40.81
CA ILE A 824 35.88 29.01 -41.11
C ILE A 824 36.58 28.36 -39.90
N GLU A 825 36.38 28.89 -38.71
CA GLU A 825 36.92 28.31 -37.49
C GLU A 825 36.25 26.95 -37.14
N ARG A 826 34.97 26.78 -37.45
CA ARG A 826 34.26 25.51 -37.26
C ARG A 826 34.78 24.41 -38.19
N ILE A 827 35.19 24.75 -39.41
CA ILE A 827 35.76 23.81 -40.37
C ILE A 827 37.26 23.58 -40.08
N ARG A 828 38.04 24.65 -39.77
CA ARG A 828 39.46 24.57 -39.41
C ARG A 828 39.78 24.04 -38.03
N GLY A 829 38.92 24.26 -37.04
CA GLY A 829 39.21 23.89 -35.64
C GLY A 829 39.31 22.39 -35.39
N PHE A 830 39.27 21.56 -36.43
CA PHE A 830 39.44 20.12 -36.39
C PHE A 830 40.61 19.59 -37.25
N GLU A 831 41.37 20.47 -37.88
CA GLU A 831 42.70 20.12 -38.35
C GLU A 831 43.74 20.29 -37.23
#